data_96c022f5dfac26fbae117a3f4c555baf
#
_entry.id   96c022f5dfac26fbae117a3f4c555baf
#
_cell.length_a   1.000
_cell.length_b   1.000
_cell.length_c   1.000
_cell.angle_alpha   90.00
_cell.angle_beta   90.00
_cell.angle_gamma   90.00
#
_symmetry.space_group_name_H-M   'P 1'
#
loop_
_entity.id
_entity.type
_entity.pdbx_description
1 polymer ?
#
loop_
_entity_poly.entity_id
_entity_poly.type
_entity_poly.pdbx_seq_one_letter_code
_entity_poly.pdbx_strand_id
1 'polypeptide(L)'
;MHPSPEPRSFGIRLVEVLLSVLALAVCISRARAEPTIDRIEPGGAPPAAELEILLTGKEFADPEELWFEARAIEVVSLTAVDATHAKATIRVPVDCPLGSHRLRLRTKQGLSELRTFRVGGFPQSPETEPNNDPQAAAVQAQVQAQAAGSLATARTFTGVVKGEDVDCFPVHAVAGERLAVAIDAIRLEQEMFDPAIDIVDERGFVLAACDDHPLLGQDAMLAATAPADGVYYIRVRESAFGGNDGCLYLLHVGRFPVPHVAWPPGGVAGSEIEVEWRGDPAGPFRTKVVLPAQADRDGLAEVRPQRDGVVSPVGVPLRIAAVAPVAEAEPNNEPKQAGVVAAPTGIIGLMDAADDVDWFCVEAPKGSAWRVRGWGRRLGSPIDLVVNIHRNDEKREKITGNDDTNGPDSEVKVKTPEEGSFLVRVNDHQQRGGESFGYWIDVEPAEQGVTVSVPPGRSNSQERLVAAIPRGNRTALVFNTARSDCSDPLQLAFTGLPAGVTAIAPPADEKLPGTFAVFEAAADASLATGLVTVAVNSIASKTEGSEPASPVKQLGTPRGGLRQVTELVFGPNNASYRTSVSDRLAVAIVEPVQFKINVDAPLIPLVRRGSMELRVRIERAEGFKGKVRLGFPFKPPGIGAVPSVDVAEDIFEISYPINATADAALGEWPVVVTAAAKEKDLLSGWVSSLPVMIRVAEPLVELTAEKAVTELGQEAKIVCKVTKPGSFEGVAKVKLMGLPAKTEAPELDLSPTTTELVFPVTVATDALPGRHENIFCQVRVPMAGTWVVHSMPGTHLRIDKPLPKPKPDNAAAAAGVKKEGS
;
A
#
# COMPACT_ATOMS: atom_id res chain seq x y z
N MET A 1 -50.73 -20.47 73.91
CA MET A 1 -50.42 -20.88 72.55
C MET A 1 -50.06 -19.60 71.78
N HIS A 2 -48.80 -19.35 71.67
CA HIS A 2 -48.31 -18.22 70.85
C HIS A 2 -47.87 -18.75 69.45
N PRO A 3 -48.15 -18.08 68.38
CA PRO A 3 -47.66 -18.46 67.07
C PRO A 3 -46.21 -17.89 66.82
N SER A 4 -45.36 -18.68 66.27
CA SER A 4 -44.02 -18.39 65.81
C SER A 4 -43.96 -17.44 64.63
N PRO A 5 -42.96 -16.55 64.47
CA PRO A 5 -42.81 -15.65 63.33
C PRO A 5 -42.14 -16.33 62.16
N GLU A 6 -42.68 -16.06 60.92
CA GLU A 6 -42.11 -16.44 59.63
C GLU A 6 -40.77 -15.79 59.35
N PRO A 7 -39.87 -16.40 58.59
CA PRO A 7 -38.57 -15.81 58.18
C PRO A 7 -38.75 -14.86 57.01
N ARG A 8 -38.43 -13.58 57.22
CA ARG A 8 -38.41 -12.53 56.20
C ARG A 8 -37.29 -12.78 55.15
N SER A 9 -37.67 -12.67 53.88
CA SER A 9 -36.88 -12.72 52.69
C SER A 9 -35.67 -11.76 52.66
N PHE A 10 -34.49 -12.25 53.08
CA PHE A 10 -33.21 -11.50 52.92
C PHE A 10 -32.43 -11.95 51.64
N GLY A 11 -32.93 -12.98 50.92
CA GLY A 11 -32.25 -13.59 49.78
C GLY A 11 -32.43 -12.86 48.46
N ILE A 12 -33.52 -12.07 48.28
CA ILE A 12 -33.87 -11.51 46.94
C ILE A 12 -33.10 -10.20 46.68
N ARG A 13 -32.78 -9.41 47.65
CA ARG A 13 -31.99 -8.18 47.47
C ARG A 13 -30.48 -8.42 47.25
N LEU A 14 -29.95 -9.55 47.70
CA LEU A 14 -28.55 -9.90 47.50
C LEU A 14 -28.29 -10.37 46.05
N VAL A 15 -29.28 -11.05 45.44
CA VAL A 15 -29.19 -11.53 44.05
C VAL A 15 -29.35 -10.40 43.04
N GLU A 16 -30.22 -9.41 43.29
CA GLU A 16 -30.34 -8.21 42.45
C GLU A 16 -29.11 -7.29 42.52
N VAL A 17 -28.47 -7.15 43.68
CA VAL A 17 -27.23 -6.40 43.83
C VAL A 17 -26.06 -7.18 43.21
N LEU A 18 -26.00 -8.50 43.33
CA LEU A 18 -24.97 -9.31 42.62
C LEU A 18 -25.18 -9.33 41.11
N LEU A 19 -26.39 -9.39 40.58
CA LEU A 19 -26.69 -9.26 39.15
C LEU A 19 -26.42 -7.84 38.63
N SER A 20 -26.69 -6.81 39.39
CA SER A 20 -26.34 -5.42 39.04
C SER A 20 -24.83 -5.16 39.08
N VAL A 21 -24.09 -5.77 40.02
CA VAL A 21 -22.62 -5.68 40.08
C VAL A 21 -21.98 -6.57 39.02
N LEU A 22 -22.59 -7.71 38.67
CA LEU A 22 -22.14 -8.55 37.53
C LEU A 22 -22.44 -7.88 36.20
N ALA A 23 -23.56 -7.17 36.04
CA ALA A 23 -23.84 -6.37 34.85
C ALA A 23 -22.95 -5.10 34.72
N LEU A 24 -22.49 -4.52 35.86
CA LEU A 24 -21.54 -3.41 35.84
C LEU A 24 -20.08 -3.86 35.66
N ALA A 25 -19.77 -5.13 35.96
CA ALA A 25 -18.42 -5.69 35.79
C ALA A 25 -18.13 -6.22 34.35
N VAL A 26 -19.13 -6.24 33.46
CA VAL A 26 -18.96 -6.68 32.07
C VAL A 26 -18.64 -5.53 31.12
N CYS A 27 -18.63 -4.28 31.59
CA CYS A 27 -18.07 -3.13 30.84
C CYS A 27 -16.55 -2.95 31.06
N ILE A 28 -15.78 -4.03 31.18
CA ILE A 28 -14.35 -3.97 30.86
C ILE A 28 -14.30 -3.90 29.35
N SER A 29 -14.17 -2.67 28.82
CA SER A 29 -13.97 -2.43 27.40
C SER A 29 -12.69 -3.16 26.97
N ARG A 30 -12.86 -4.37 26.40
CA ARG A 30 -11.79 -4.97 25.62
C ARG A 30 -11.38 -3.97 24.54
N ALA A 31 -10.08 -3.74 24.37
CA ALA A 31 -9.59 -3.04 23.21
C ALA A 31 -10.03 -3.86 21.99
N ARG A 32 -11.02 -3.37 21.23
CA ARG A 32 -11.52 -4.03 20.02
C ARG A 32 -10.74 -3.50 18.83
N ALA A 33 -10.34 -4.42 17.93
CA ALA A 33 -9.66 -4.07 16.69
C ALA A 33 -10.61 -3.38 15.71
N GLU A 34 -10.04 -2.80 14.67
CA GLU A 34 -10.80 -2.36 13.49
C GLU A 34 -11.49 -3.57 12.85
N PRO A 35 -12.70 -3.40 12.27
CA PRO A 35 -13.41 -4.51 11.63
C PRO A 35 -12.66 -4.96 10.38
N THR A 36 -12.73 -6.27 10.07
CA THR A 36 -12.23 -6.84 8.81
C THR A 36 -13.33 -7.59 8.09
N ILE A 37 -13.44 -7.43 6.76
CA ILE A 37 -14.37 -8.18 5.92
C ILE A 37 -13.56 -9.23 5.17
N ASP A 38 -13.81 -10.51 5.46
CA ASP A 38 -13.15 -11.61 4.76
C ASP A 38 -13.97 -12.01 3.50
N ARG A 39 -15.33 -11.97 3.58
CA ARG A 39 -16.22 -12.42 2.51
C ARG A 39 -17.54 -11.65 2.48
N ILE A 40 -18.11 -11.49 1.28
CA ILE A 40 -19.43 -10.91 1.01
C ILE A 40 -20.21 -11.91 0.13
N GLU A 41 -21.37 -12.39 0.59
CA GLU A 41 -22.15 -13.39 -0.10
C GLU A 41 -23.63 -12.97 -0.22
N PRO A 42 -24.24 -12.99 -1.44
CA PRO A 42 -23.56 -13.16 -2.72
C PRO A 42 -22.59 -12.01 -3.04
N GLY A 43 -21.55 -12.28 -3.86
CA GLY A 43 -20.52 -11.31 -4.26
C GLY A 43 -20.99 -10.25 -5.25
N GLY A 44 -22.26 -10.31 -5.70
CA GLY A 44 -22.85 -9.35 -6.63
C GLY A 44 -24.35 -9.50 -6.81
N ALA A 45 -24.96 -8.55 -7.55
CA ALA A 45 -26.39 -8.52 -7.86
C ALA A 45 -26.66 -7.81 -9.20
N PRO A 46 -27.81 -8.05 -9.85
CA PRO A 46 -28.24 -7.24 -11.00
C PRO A 46 -28.81 -5.88 -10.57
N PRO A 47 -28.90 -4.89 -11.48
CA PRO A 47 -29.68 -3.68 -11.27
C PRO A 47 -31.15 -3.98 -10.94
N ALA A 48 -31.81 -3.09 -10.22
CA ALA A 48 -33.17 -3.21 -9.70
C ALA A 48 -33.37 -4.34 -8.68
N ALA A 49 -32.32 -5.00 -8.19
CA ALA A 49 -32.42 -6.01 -7.16
C ALA A 49 -32.49 -5.38 -5.77
N GLU A 50 -33.29 -6.02 -4.88
CA GLU A 50 -33.20 -5.83 -3.44
C GLU A 50 -32.92 -7.21 -2.83
N LEU A 51 -31.86 -7.34 -2.06
CA LEU A 51 -31.39 -8.61 -1.52
C LEU A 51 -30.67 -8.44 -0.19
N GLU A 52 -30.66 -9.52 0.60
CA GLU A 52 -29.84 -9.64 1.78
C GLU A 52 -28.44 -10.13 1.37
N ILE A 53 -27.40 -9.47 1.86
CA ILE A 53 -26.01 -9.93 1.76
C ILE A 53 -25.49 -10.30 3.15
N LEU A 54 -24.71 -11.37 3.22
CA LEU A 54 -23.99 -11.81 4.42
C LEU A 54 -22.55 -11.34 4.34
N LEU A 55 -22.10 -10.59 5.33
CA LEU A 55 -20.72 -10.23 5.54
C LEU A 55 -20.11 -11.19 6.56
N THR A 56 -18.98 -11.81 6.22
CA THR A 56 -18.18 -12.62 7.13
C THR A 56 -16.85 -11.94 7.38
N GLY A 57 -16.37 -11.94 8.63
CA GLY A 57 -15.13 -11.24 8.99
C GLY A 57 -14.87 -11.22 10.49
N LYS A 58 -14.40 -10.10 11.03
CA LYS A 58 -14.09 -9.95 12.45
C LYS A 58 -14.54 -8.58 12.98
N GLU A 59 -14.80 -8.52 14.30
CA GLU A 59 -15.16 -7.30 15.02
C GLU A 59 -16.45 -6.61 14.52
N PHE A 60 -17.47 -7.42 14.20
CA PHE A 60 -18.77 -6.96 13.70
C PHE A 60 -19.83 -6.71 14.79
N ALA A 61 -19.45 -6.70 16.05
CA ALA A 61 -20.44 -6.61 17.16
C ALA A 61 -21.28 -5.33 17.16
N ASP A 62 -20.75 -4.23 16.64
CA ASP A 62 -21.42 -2.92 16.63
C ASP A 62 -21.31 -2.27 15.24
N PRO A 63 -21.92 -2.84 14.17
CA PRO A 63 -21.87 -2.27 12.83
C PRO A 63 -22.76 -1.02 12.77
N GLU A 64 -22.21 0.08 12.26
CA GLU A 64 -22.87 1.37 12.18
C GLU A 64 -23.27 1.75 10.75
N GLU A 65 -22.44 1.38 9.78
CA GLU A 65 -22.65 1.74 8.39
C GLU A 65 -21.95 0.74 7.47
N LEU A 66 -22.67 0.17 6.52
CA LEU A 66 -22.07 -0.43 5.33
C LEU A 66 -21.98 0.66 4.27
N TRP A 67 -20.77 1.11 3.96
CA TRP A 67 -20.55 2.29 3.15
C TRP A 67 -20.04 1.92 1.76
N PHE A 68 -20.91 2.11 0.76
CA PHE A 68 -20.51 2.10 -0.65
C PHE A 68 -19.90 3.46 -1.01
N GLU A 69 -18.61 3.48 -1.38
CA GLU A 69 -17.83 4.72 -1.55
C GLU A 69 -18.47 5.69 -2.57
N ALA A 70 -19.01 5.17 -3.68
CA ALA A 70 -19.70 5.96 -4.69
C ALA A 70 -21.18 6.23 -4.38
N ARG A 71 -21.71 5.67 -3.26
CA ARG A 71 -23.14 5.73 -2.88
C ARG A 71 -24.10 5.33 -4.01
N ALA A 72 -23.65 4.49 -4.93
CA ALA A 72 -24.46 4.01 -6.05
C ALA A 72 -25.45 2.89 -5.64
N ILE A 73 -25.24 2.27 -4.47
CA ILE A 73 -26.07 1.20 -3.91
C ILE A 73 -26.59 1.69 -2.55
N GLU A 74 -27.90 1.51 -2.32
CA GLU A 74 -28.57 1.90 -1.09
C GLU A 74 -28.49 0.75 -0.07
N VAL A 75 -28.12 1.05 1.18
CA VAL A 75 -28.19 0.11 2.30
C VAL A 75 -29.48 0.37 3.07
N VAL A 76 -30.41 -0.57 3.00
CA VAL A 76 -31.75 -0.48 3.61
C VAL A 76 -31.68 -0.85 5.10
N SER A 77 -30.89 -1.89 5.43
CA SER A 77 -30.69 -2.33 6.81
C SER A 77 -29.31 -2.92 6.99
N LEU A 78 -28.79 -2.84 8.23
CA LEU A 78 -27.54 -3.47 8.63
C LEU A 78 -27.68 -3.96 10.07
N THR A 79 -27.40 -5.24 10.32
CA THR A 79 -27.51 -5.85 11.63
C THR A 79 -26.36 -6.82 11.91
N ALA A 80 -25.83 -6.80 13.12
CA ALA A 80 -24.90 -7.83 13.56
C ALA A 80 -25.66 -9.14 13.79
N VAL A 81 -25.14 -10.24 13.30
CA VAL A 81 -25.55 -11.60 13.68
C VAL A 81 -24.74 -12.04 14.90
N ASP A 82 -23.43 -11.87 14.82
CA ASP A 82 -22.46 -12.12 15.91
C ASP A 82 -21.19 -11.25 15.68
N ALA A 83 -20.11 -11.55 16.38
CA ALA A 83 -18.85 -10.80 16.24
C ALA A 83 -18.13 -11.05 14.90
N THR A 84 -18.55 -12.05 14.12
CA THR A 84 -17.92 -12.48 12.86
C THR A 84 -18.86 -12.41 11.66
N HIS A 85 -20.15 -12.16 11.87
CA HIS A 85 -21.16 -12.09 10.82
C HIS A 85 -22.06 -10.89 10.99
N ALA A 86 -22.32 -10.20 9.88
CA ALA A 86 -23.33 -9.16 9.78
C ALA A 86 -24.18 -9.36 8.54
N LYS A 87 -25.44 -8.98 8.59
CA LYS A 87 -26.37 -8.99 7.46
C LYS A 87 -26.74 -7.58 7.06
N ALA A 88 -26.78 -7.33 5.78
CA ALA A 88 -27.25 -6.08 5.24
C ALA A 88 -28.28 -6.35 4.13
N THR A 89 -29.41 -5.63 4.16
CA THR A 89 -30.30 -5.55 3.00
C THR A 89 -29.86 -4.38 2.15
N ILE A 90 -29.56 -4.64 0.89
CA ILE A 90 -29.16 -3.61 -0.07
C ILE A 90 -30.16 -3.52 -1.22
N ARG A 91 -30.31 -2.32 -1.77
CA ARG A 91 -31.07 -2.06 -2.99
C ARG A 91 -30.15 -1.49 -4.06
N VAL A 92 -30.05 -2.19 -5.18
CA VAL A 92 -29.28 -1.78 -6.36
C VAL A 92 -30.20 -0.99 -7.28
N PRO A 93 -29.99 0.31 -7.53
CA PRO A 93 -30.82 1.11 -8.45
C PRO A 93 -30.82 0.53 -9.88
N VAL A 94 -31.87 0.81 -10.63
CA VAL A 94 -32.01 0.35 -12.02
C VAL A 94 -30.95 0.92 -12.96
N ASP A 95 -30.45 2.11 -12.64
CA ASP A 95 -29.41 2.86 -13.37
C ASP A 95 -28.02 2.71 -12.73
N CYS A 96 -27.86 1.80 -11.76
CA CYS A 96 -26.57 1.55 -11.13
C CYS A 96 -25.56 1.08 -12.19
N PRO A 97 -24.37 1.71 -12.27
CA PRO A 97 -23.34 1.31 -13.22
C PRO A 97 -22.95 -0.15 -13.02
N LEU A 98 -22.80 -0.88 -14.13
CA LEU A 98 -22.32 -2.26 -14.09
C LEU A 98 -20.81 -2.29 -13.77
N GLY A 99 -20.37 -3.28 -12.99
CA GLY A 99 -18.96 -3.45 -12.60
C GLY A 99 -18.77 -3.51 -11.10
N SER A 100 -17.52 -3.29 -10.65
CA SER A 100 -17.13 -3.37 -9.23
C SER A 100 -17.45 -2.08 -8.48
N HIS A 101 -18.15 -2.19 -7.36
CA HIS A 101 -18.48 -1.11 -6.43
C HIS A 101 -17.74 -1.30 -5.13
N ARG A 102 -16.93 -0.32 -4.75
CA ARG A 102 -16.12 -0.32 -3.53
C ARG A 102 -16.98 -0.13 -2.31
N LEU A 103 -16.72 -0.92 -1.28
CA LEU A 103 -17.41 -0.80 0.00
C LEU A 103 -16.48 -1.02 1.19
N ARG A 104 -16.93 -0.53 2.35
CA ARG A 104 -16.29 -0.71 3.66
C ARG A 104 -17.37 -0.84 4.72
N LEU A 105 -17.04 -1.52 5.81
CA LEU A 105 -17.87 -1.57 7.00
C LEU A 105 -17.30 -0.62 8.06
N ARG A 106 -18.08 0.34 8.53
CA ARG A 106 -17.78 1.14 9.71
C ARG A 106 -18.47 0.55 10.94
N THR A 107 -17.68 0.26 11.96
CA THR A 107 -18.15 -0.03 13.31
C THR A 107 -17.88 1.17 14.21
N LYS A 108 -18.27 1.10 15.48
CA LYS A 108 -17.92 2.11 16.47
C LYS A 108 -16.41 2.28 16.64
N GLN A 109 -15.61 1.25 16.40
CA GLN A 109 -14.19 1.19 16.68
C GLN A 109 -13.30 1.55 15.48
N GLY A 110 -13.78 1.40 14.25
CA GLY A 110 -12.97 1.61 13.07
C GLY A 110 -13.70 1.46 11.75
N LEU A 111 -12.93 1.53 10.68
CA LEU A 111 -13.35 1.32 9.30
C LEU A 111 -12.60 0.12 8.74
N SER A 112 -13.31 -0.80 8.08
CA SER A 112 -12.71 -1.99 7.48
C SER A 112 -11.79 -1.65 6.32
N GLU A 113 -11.02 -2.66 5.90
CA GLU A 113 -10.36 -2.67 4.60
C GLU A 113 -11.38 -2.51 3.46
N LEU A 114 -10.84 -2.18 2.27
CA LEU A 114 -11.60 -2.07 1.04
C LEU A 114 -11.99 -3.45 0.54
N ARG A 115 -13.27 -3.61 0.21
CA ARG A 115 -13.82 -4.74 -0.54
C ARG A 115 -14.66 -4.24 -1.70
N THR A 116 -15.05 -5.15 -2.58
CA THR A 116 -15.88 -4.84 -3.74
C THR A 116 -17.13 -5.70 -3.78
N PHE A 117 -18.16 -5.15 -4.39
CA PHE A 117 -19.41 -5.82 -4.71
C PHE A 117 -19.71 -5.62 -6.19
N ARG A 118 -20.05 -6.69 -6.91
CA ARG A 118 -20.19 -6.63 -8.36
C ARG A 118 -21.63 -6.45 -8.81
N VAL A 119 -21.88 -5.45 -9.64
CA VAL A 119 -23.18 -5.27 -10.31
C VAL A 119 -23.10 -5.86 -11.72
N GLY A 120 -23.80 -6.97 -11.94
CA GLY A 120 -23.88 -7.68 -13.22
C GLY A 120 -25.17 -7.38 -13.98
N GLY A 121 -25.16 -7.57 -15.32
CA GLY A 121 -26.26 -7.18 -16.18
C GLY A 121 -27.43 -8.19 -16.28
N PHE A 122 -27.31 -9.38 -15.69
CA PHE A 122 -28.28 -10.45 -15.89
C PHE A 122 -28.98 -10.88 -14.60
N PRO A 123 -30.23 -11.38 -14.67
CA PRO A 123 -30.92 -11.98 -13.53
C PRO A 123 -30.10 -13.08 -12.89
N GLN A 124 -30.09 -13.13 -11.56
CA GLN A 124 -29.28 -14.09 -10.80
C GLN A 124 -30.14 -15.22 -10.21
N SER A 125 -29.49 -16.38 -10.09
CA SER A 125 -30.03 -17.57 -9.39
C SER A 125 -28.88 -18.25 -8.67
N PRO A 126 -29.04 -18.67 -7.41
CA PRO A 126 -28.04 -19.47 -6.73
C PRO A 126 -27.93 -20.86 -7.36
N GLU A 127 -26.76 -21.46 -7.29
CA GLU A 127 -26.59 -22.88 -7.56
C GLU A 127 -27.39 -23.72 -6.58
N THR A 128 -27.53 -24.99 -6.90
CA THR A 128 -28.19 -25.96 -6.01
C THR A 128 -27.39 -27.22 -5.97
N GLU A 129 -26.91 -27.54 -4.80
CA GLU A 129 -26.10 -28.71 -4.51
C GLU A 129 -26.93 -29.94 -4.16
N PRO A 130 -26.47 -31.19 -4.45
CA PRO A 130 -25.23 -31.51 -5.16
C PRO A 130 -25.40 -31.33 -6.68
N ASN A 131 -24.39 -30.76 -7.36
CA ASN A 131 -24.35 -30.53 -8.81
C ASN A 131 -23.03 -30.97 -9.47
N ASN A 132 -22.20 -31.77 -8.75
CA ASN A 132 -20.82 -32.12 -9.10
C ASN A 132 -20.67 -32.96 -10.39
N ASP A 133 -21.75 -33.47 -10.93
CA ASP A 133 -21.75 -34.22 -12.21
C ASP A 133 -23.03 -33.93 -13.02
N PRO A 134 -23.06 -34.23 -14.35
CA PRO A 134 -24.24 -34.01 -15.19
C PRO A 134 -25.52 -34.70 -14.72
N GLN A 135 -25.45 -35.85 -14.04
CA GLN A 135 -26.62 -36.56 -13.58
C GLN A 135 -27.24 -35.88 -12.35
N ALA A 136 -26.39 -35.51 -11.38
CA ALA A 136 -26.82 -34.76 -10.22
C ALA A 136 -27.42 -33.40 -10.63
N ALA A 137 -26.76 -32.66 -11.51
CA ALA A 137 -27.24 -31.39 -12.05
C ALA A 137 -28.58 -31.50 -12.78
N ALA A 138 -28.78 -32.56 -13.60
CA ALA A 138 -30.02 -32.79 -14.29
C ALA A 138 -31.18 -33.11 -13.33
N VAL A 139 -30.96 -33.81 -12.24
CA VAL A 139 -31.95 -34.07 -11.17
C VAL A 139 -32.35 -32.74 -10.51
N GLN A 140 -31.39 -31.89 -10.13
CA GLN A 140 -31.67 -30.59 -9.53
C GLN A 140 -32.44 -29.68 -10.49
N ALA A 141 -32.10 -29.66 -11.78
CA ALA A 141 -32.79 -28.91 -12.81
C ALA A 141 -34.28 -29.34 -12.97
N GLN A 142 -34.59 -30.64 -12.88
CA GLN A 142 -35.96 -31.16 -12.92
C GLN A 142 -36.80 -30.78 -11.69
N VAL A 143 -36.15 -30.80 -10.49
CA VAL A 143 -36.82 -30.42 -9.24
C VAL A 143 -37.21 -28.95 -9.22
N GLN A 144 -36.41 -28.07 -9.79
CA GLN A 144 -36.68 -26.63 -9.79
C GLN A 144 -37.58 -26.15 -10.91
N ALA A 145 -37.91 -26.99 -11.89
CA ALA A 145 -38.76 -26.66 -13.06
C ALA A 145 -38.39 -25.37 -13.85
N GLN A 146 -37.25 -24.79 -13.55
CA GLN A 146 -36.77 -23.50 -14.07
C GLN A 146 -35.42 -23.59 -14.76
N ALA A 147 -34.65 -24.65 -14.56
CA ALA A 147 -33.21 -24.65 -14.88
C ALA A 147 -32.88 -24.98 -16.33
N ALA A 148 -33.72 -25.66 -17.05
CA ALA A 148 -33.54 -25.93 -18.47
C ALA A 148 -34.24 -24.87 -19.34
N GLY A 149 -34.05 -23.58 -19.00
CA GLY A 149 -34.60 -22.50 -19.83
C GLY A 149 -33.86 -22.34 -21.13
N SER A 150 -34.57 -22.01 -22.19
CA SER A 150 -33.97 -21.54 -23.44
C SER A 150 -32.93 -20.45 -23.14
N LEU A 151 -31.74 -20.49 -23.79
CA LEU A 151 -30.73 -19.43 -23.79
C LEU A 151 -31.23 -18.10 -24.36
N ALA A 152 -32.53 -18.01 -24.71
CA ALA A 152 -33.14 -16.78 -25.19
C ALA A 152 -32.97 -15.60 -24.22
N THR A 153 -32.83 -15.90 -22.93
CA THR A 153 -32.56 -14.89 -21.89
C THR A 153 -31.26 -15.26 -21.16
N ALA A 154 -30.26 -14.37 -21.24
CA ALA A 154 -29.02 -14.53 -20.50
C ALA A 154 -29.29 -14.46 -18.99
N ARG A 155 -28.53 -15.22 -18.19
CA ARG A 155 -28.66 -15.32 -16.73
C ARG A 155 -27.30 -15.44 -16.06
N THR A 156 -27.30 -15.23 -14.76
CA THR A 156 -26.11 -15.41 -13.91
C THR A 156 -26.42 -16.47 -12.84
N PHE A 157 -25.55 -17.45 -12.69
CA PHE A 157 -25.55 -18.35 -11.54
C PHE A 157 -24.53 -17.85 -10.51
N THR A 158 -24.88 -17.92 -9.23
CA THR A 158 -23.97 -17.63 -8.12
C THR A 158 -23.62 -18.93 -7.42
N GLY A 159 -22.35 -19.15 -7.13
CA GLY A 159 -21.92 -20.41 -6.50
C GLY A 159 -20.59 -20.27 -5.77
N VAL A 160 -20.13 -21.40 -5.19
CA VAL A 160 -18.91 -21.53 -4.38
C VAL A 160 -18.21 -22.84 -4.73
N VAL A 161 -17.02 -22.77 -5.32
CA VAL A 161 -16.21 -23.97 -5.58
C VAL A 161 -15.42 -24.37 -4.35
N LYS A 162 -15.66 -25.58 -3.84
CA LYS A 162 -14.91 -26.19 -2.74
C LYS A 162 -13.78 -27.09 -3.25
N GLY A 163 -13.02 -27.71 -2.32
CA GLY A 163 -11.97 -28.66 -2.71
C GLY A 163 -12.53 -29.87 -3.46
N GLU A 164 -11.95 -30.22 -4.62
CA GLU A 164 -12.35 -31.30 -5.53
C GLU A 164 -13.78 -31.16 -6.09
N ASP A 165 -14.33 -29.94 -6.09
CA ASP A 165 -15.67 -29.63 -6.53
C ASP A 165 -15.72 -29.27 -8.03
N VAL A 166 -16.84 -29.63 -8.68
CA VAL A 166 -17.11 -29.31 -10.08
C VAL A 166 -18.58 -28.98 -10.25
N ASP A 167 -18.91 -27.71 -10.37
CA ASP A 167 -20.30 -27.28 -10.55
C ASP A 167 -20.78 -27.47 -11.98
N CYS A 168 -21.85 -28.21 -12.19
CA CYS A 168 -22.44 -28.49 -13.49
C CYS A 168 -23.77 -27.77 -13.69
N PHE A 169 -23.89 -27.02 -14.78
CA PHE A 169 -25.12 -26.28 -15.14
C PHE A 169 -25.67 -26.79 -16.46
N PRO A 170 -26.85 -27.47 -16.49
CA PRO A 170 -27.49 -27.94 -17.72
C PRO A 170 -28.11 -26.78 -18.50
N VAL A 171 -27.86 -26.75 -19.81
CA VAL A 171 -28.40 -25.76 -20.74
C VAL A 171 -28.94 -26.46 -21.99
N HIS A 172 -30.15 -26.16 -22.39
CA HIS A 172 -30.72 -26.64 -23.65
C HIS A 172 -30.32 -25.72 -24.82
N ALA A 173 -29.81 -26.32 -25.89
CA ALA A 173 -29.53 -25.60 -27.12
C ALA A 173 -29.99 -26.40 -28.34
N VAL A 174 -30.37 -25.68 -29.40
CA VAL A 174 -30.66 -26.26 -30.71
C VAL A 174 -29.39 -26.20 -31.61
N ALA A 175 -29.36 -27.05 -32.62
CA ALA A 175 -28.25 -27.07 -33.60
C ALA A 175 -28.02 -25.69 -34.21
N GLY A 176 -26.76 -25.23 -34.20
CA GLY A 176 -26.37 -23.89 -34.65
C GLY A 176 -26.54 -22.78 -33.62
N GLU A 177 -27.13 -23.07 -32.46
CA GLU A 177 -27.29 -22.09 -31.39
C GLU A 177 -25.95 -21.80 -30.68
N ARG A 178 -25.75 -20.51 -30.38
CA ARG A 178 -24.56 -20.04 -29.66
C ARG A 178 -24.72 -20.27 -28.15
N LEU A 179 -23.69 -20.85 -27.56
CA LEU A 179 -23.46 -20.99 -26.12
C LEU A 179 -22.32 -20.07 -25.74
N ALA A 180 -22.57 -19.04 -24.94
CA ALA A 180 -21.53 -18.12 -24.44
C ALA A 180 -21.52 -18.15 -22.90
N VAL A 181 -20.32 -18.19 -22.34
CA VAL A 181 -20.07 -18.27 -20.90
C VAL A 181 -18.97 -17.31 -20.52
N ALA A 182 -19.15 -16.61 -19.40
CA ALA A 182 -18.12 -15.80 -18.77
C ALA A 182 -18.25 -15.95 -17.23
N ILE A 183 -17.14 -15.92 -16.52
CA ILE A 183 -17.14 -16.00 -15.06
C ILE A 183 -16.49 -14.76 -14.47
N ASP A 184 -17.06 -14.26 -13.36
CA ASP A 184 -16.40 -13.38 -12.42
C ASP A 184 -16.06 -14.20 -11.18
N ALA A 185 -14.79 -14.51 -10.96
CA ALA A 185 -14.26 -15.26 -9.83
C ALA A 185 -13.19 -14.44 -9.12
N ILE A 186 -11.95 -14.41 -9.61
CA ILE A 186 -10.92 -13.53 -9.04
C ILE A 186 -11.29 -12.04 -9.18
N ARG A 187 -12.13 -11.67 -10.16
CA ARG A 187 -12.66 -10.31 -10.31
C ARG A 187 -13.74 -9.93 -9.32
N LEU A 188 -14.21 -10.87 -8.45
CA LEU A 188 -14.96 -10.52 -7.25
C LEU A 188 -14.05 -9.93 -6.16
N GLU A 189 -12.73 -10.06 -6.32
CA GLU A 189 -11.70 -9.43 -5.48
C GLU A 189 -11.79 -9.84 -4.01
N GLN A 190 -12.24 -11.08 -3.73
CA GLN A 190 -12.41 -11.61 -2.38
C GLN A 190 -11.40 -12.70 -2.04
N GLU A 191 -11.12 -13.62 -2.96
CA GLU A 191 -10.24 -14.77 -2.76
C GLU A 191 -9.38 -15.01 -4.00
N MET A 192 -8.23 -15.67 -3.84
CA MET A 192 -7.46 -16.20 -4.96
C MET A 192 -8.18 -17.44 -5.49
N PHE A 193 -8.99 -17.23 -6.49
CA PHE A 193 -9.72 -18.27 -7.20
C PHE A 193 -9.41 -18.22 -8.68
N ASP A 194 -8.81 -19.28 -9.20
CA ASP A 194 -8.42 -19.48 -10.60
C ASP A 194 -9.40 -20.45 -11.27
N PRO A 195 -10.49 -19.96 -11.89
CA PRO A 195 -11.56 -20.80 -12.40
C PRO A 195 -11.21 -21.37 -13.77
N ALA A 196 -11.51 -22.66 -13.97
CA ALA A 196 -11.56 -23.28 -15.30
C ALA A 196 -13.02 -23.60 -15.66
N ILE A 197 -13.40 -23.25 -16.91
CA ILE A 197 -14.73 -23.51 -17.46
C ILE A 197 -14.62 -24.39 -18.69
N ASP A 198 -15.53 -25.34 -18.84
CA ASP A 198 -15.76 -26.02 -20.11
C ASP A 198 -17.25 -26.17 -20.43
N ILE A 199 -17.54 -26.34 -21.73
CA ILE A 199 -18.86 -26.70 -22.24
C ILE A 199 -18.73 -28.11 -22.79
N VAL A 200 -19.57 -29.05 -22.26
CA VAL A 200 -19.56 -30.45 -22.70
C VAL A 200 -20.95 -30.89 -23.19
N ASP A 201 -20.97 -31.87 -24.08
CA ASP A 201 -22.20 -32.53 -24.48
C ASP A 201 -22.69 -33.56 -23.43
N GLU A 202 -23.85 -34.16 -23.63
CA GLU A 202 -24.42 -35.21 -22.75
C GLU A 202 -23.50 -36.43 -22.55
N ARG A 203 -22.53 -36.65 -23.47
CA ARG A 203 -21.56 -37.75 -23.41
C ARG A 203 -20.26 -37.34 -22.76
N GLY A 204 -20.13 -36.08 -22.36
CA GLY A 204 -18.93 -35.51 -21.73
C GLY A 204 -17.85 -35.06 -22.74
N PHE A 205 -18.14 -35.00 -24.05
CA PHE A 205 -17.18 -34.44 -25.02
C PHE A 205 -17.14 -32.90 -24.90
N VAL A 206 -15.93 -32.37 -24.77
CA VAL A 206 -15.67 -30.92 -24.63
C VAL A 206 -15.87 -30.23 -25.99
N LEU A 207 -16.76 -29.24 -26.06
CA LEU A 207 -16.95 -28.34 -27.20
C LEU A 207 -15.99 -27.16 -27.16
N ALA A 208 -15.79 -26.58 -25.97
CA ALA A 208 -14.87 -25.49 -25.71
C ALA A 208 -14.43 -25.52 -24.24
N ALA A 209 -13.22 -25.02 -23.96
CA ALA A 209 -12.67 -24.90 -22.62
C ALA A 209 -11.80 -23.63 -22.52
N CYS A 210 -11.75 -23.00 -21.34
CA CYS A 210 -10.93 -21.84 -21.03
C CYS A 210 -10.65 -21.83 -19.53
N ASP A 211 -9.42 -21.51 -19.14
CA ASP A 211 -9.01 -21.22 -17.78
C ASP A 211 -8.53 -19.77 -17.65
N ASP A 212 -7.69 -19.30 -18.56
CA ASP A 212 -7.20 -17.94 -18.64
C ASP A 212 -7.71 -17.23 -19.89
N HIS A 213 -8.25 -16.02 -19.74
CA HIS A 213 -8.70 -15.25 -20.90
C HIS A 213 -7.86 -13.97 -21.08
N PRO A 214 -7.39 -13.62 -22.29
CA PRO A 214 -6.49 -12.47 -22.52
C PRO A 214 -6.97 -11.14 -21.93
N LEU A 215 -8.30 -10.90 -21.92
CA LEU A 215 -8.92 -9.71 -21.35
C LEU A 215 -9.10 -9.79 -19.83
N LEU A 216 -9.26 -10.99 -19.28
CA LEU A 216 -9.76 -11.18 -17.90
C LEU A 216 -8.67 -11.69 -16.93
N GLY A 217 -7.51 -12.09 -17.47
CA GLY A 217 -6.47 -12.76 -16.69
C GLY A 217 -6.93 -14.18 -16.32
N GLN A 218 -6.93 -14.53 -15.04
CA GLN A 218 -7.33 -15.84 -14.53
C GLN A 218 -8.83 -16.15 -14.70
N ASP A 219 -9.69 -15.13 -14.83
CA ASP A 219 -11.10 -15.43 -15.14
C ASP A 219 -11.30 -15.90 -16.57
N ALA A 220 -12.22 -16.83 -16.77
CA ALA A 220 -12.48 -17.47 -18.06
C ALA A 220 -13.66 -16.84 -18.81
N MET A 221 -13.57 -16.82 -20.14
CA MET A 221 -14.67 -16.45 -21.05
C MET A 221 -14.53 -17.23 -22.34
N LEU A 222 -15.62 -17.85 -22.81
CA LEU A 222 -15.63 -18.67 -24.00
C LEU A 222 -17.01 -18.70 -24.69
N ALA A 223 -17.02 -19.12 -25.94
CA ALA A 223 -18.25 -19.45 -26.63
C ALA A 223 -18.08 -20.63 -27.57
N ALA A 224 -19.14 -21.41 -27.74
CA ALA A 224 -19.22 -22.51 -28.68
C ALA A 224 -20.52 -22.45 -29.47
N THR A 225 -20.62 -23.18 -30.59
CA THR A 225 -21.85 -23.40 -31.33
C THR A 225 -22.31 -24.82 -31.07
N ALA A 226 -23.58 -25.02 -30.67
CA ALA A 226 -24.17 -26.34 -30.45
C ALA A 226 -24.21 -27.11 -31.76
N PRO A 227 -23.56 -28.27 -31.83
CA PRO A 227 -23.55 -29.08 -33.10
C PRO A 227 -24.86 -29.81 -33.37
N ALA A 228 -25.71 -30.02 -32.37
CA ALA A 228 -26.98 -30.73 -32.43
C ALA A 228 -27.97 -30.20 -31.42
N ASP A 229 -29.26 -30.51 -31.57
CA ASP A 229 -30.24 -30.30 -30.50
C ASP A 229 -29.92 -31.18 -29.31
N GLY A 230 -29.91 -30.63 -28.11
CA GLY A 230 -29.59 -31.41 -26.91
C GLY A 230 -29.36 -30.58 -25.64
N VAL A 231 -28.97 -31.29 -24.59
CA VAL A 231 -28.52 -30.70 -23.35
C VAL A 231 -27.00 -30.61 -23.34
N TYR A 232 -26.51 -29.45 -23.03
CA TYR A 232 -25.09 -29.18 -22.84
C TYR A 232 -24.87 -28.83 -21.37
N TYR A 233 -23.69 -29.14 -20.82
CA TYR A 233 -23.34 -28.84 -19.45
C TYR A 233 -22.17 -27.85 -19.44
N ILE A 234 -22.37 -26.77 -18.70
CA ILE A 234 -21.29 -25.83 -18.37
C ILE A 234 -20.72 -26.30 -17.05
N ARG A 235 -19.42 -26.58 -17.01
CA ARG A 235 -18.74 -27.01 -15.81
C ARG A 235 -17.80 -25.92 -15.34
N VAL A 236 -17.85 -25.66 -14.03
CA VAL A 236 -16.98 -24.71 -13.32
C VAL A 236 -16.18 -25.48 -12.28
N ARG A 237 -14.90 -25.25 -12.21
CA ARG A 237 -14.02 -25.81 -11.17
C ARG A 237 -12.85 -24.85 -10.92
N GLU A 238 -12.12 -25.05 -9.84
CA GLU A 238 -10.81 -24.44 -9.69
C GLU A 238 -9.79 -25.19 -10.57
N SER A 239 -8.84 -24.46 -11.20
CA SER A 239 -7.93 -25.00 -12.24
C SER A 239 -7.09 -26.19 -11.75
N ALA A 240 -6.67 -26.19 -10.47
CA ALA A 240 -5.93 -27.26 -9.81
C ALA A 240 -6.79 -28.17 -8.90
N PHE A 241 -8.15 -28.10 -9.01
CA PHE A 241 -9.12 -28.80 -8.14
C PHE A 241 -8.99 -28.42 -6.66
N GLY A 242 -8.48 -27.22 -6.37
CA GLY A 242 -8.51 -26.60 -5.07
C GLY A 242 -9.90 -26.05 -4.75
N GLY A 243 -9.97 -25.04 -3.91
CA GLY A 243 -11.19 -24.34 -3.56
C GLY A 243 -11.46 -24.31 -2.06
N ASN A 244 -12.31 -23.39 -1.67
CA ASN A 244 -12.74 -23.18 -0.27
C ASN A 244 -14.01 -22.32 -0.25
N ASP A 245 -14.55 -22.04 0.95
CA ASP A 245 -15.76 -21.24 1.12
C ASP A 245 -15.64 -19.79 0.61
N GLY A 246 -14.43 -19.29 0.31
CA GLY A 246 -14.18 -17.97 -0.27
C GLY A 246 -14.16 -17.95 -1.80
N CYS A 247 -14.08 -19.12 -2.47
CA CYS A 247 -14.05 -19.23 -3.92
C CYS A 247 -15.44 -19.01 -4.54
N LEU A 248 -15.98 -17.81 -4.30
CA LEU A 248 -17.28 -17.36 -4.85
C LEU A 248 -17.14 -17.05 -6.33
N TYR A 249 -18.24 -17.24 -7.09
CA TYR A 249 -18.30 -16.83 -8.48
C TYR A 249 -19.67 -16.31 -8.92
N LEU A 250 -19.65 -15.55 -10.04
CA LEU A 250 -20.80 -15.21 -10.85
C LEU A 250 -20.60 -15.79 -12.24
N LEU A 251 -21.35 -16.83 -12.60
CA LEU A 251 -21.29 -17.49 -13.90
C LEU A 251 -22.37 -16.94 -14.82
N HIS A 252 -21.97 -16.19 -15.84
CA HIS A 252 -22.85 -15.64 -16.85
C HIS A 252 -23.02 -16.61 -18.00
N VAL A 253 -24.26 -16.93 -18.36
CA VAL A 253 -24.60 -17.88 -19.42
C VAL A 253 -25.63 -17.26 -20.37
N GLY A 254 -25.41 -17.37 -21.69
CA GLY A 254 -26.29 -16.78 -22.68
C GLY A 254 -25.79 -16.91 -24.11
N ARG A 255 -26.22 -15.99 -24.98
CA ARG A 255 -25.78 -15.88 -26.39
C ARG A 255 -24.96 -14.62 -26.65
N PHE A 256 -24.47 -13.96 -25.64
CA PHE A 256 -23.77 -12.70 -25.74
C PHE A 256 -22.45 -12.83 -26.52
N PRO A 257 -21.94 -11.74 -27.14
CA PRO A 257 -20.65 -11.73 -27.78
C PRO A 257 -19.51 -11.79 -26.73
N VAL A 258 -18.38 -12.42 -27.12
CA VAL A 258 -17.19 -12.59 -26.28
C VAL A 258 -15.91 -12.06 -26.95
N PRO A 259 -15.90 -10.87 -27.56
CA PRO A 259 -14.68 -10.32 -28.09
C PRO A 259 -13.78 -9.85 -26.95
N HIS A 260 -12.45 -9.79 -27.21
CA HIS A 260 -11.48 -9.31 -26.21
C HIS A 260 -10.70 -8.06 -26.65
N VAL A 261 -10.80 -7.67 -27.92
CA VAL A 261 -10.11 -6.52 -28.51
C VAL A 261 -11.09 -5.68 -29.34
N ALA A 262 -10.87 -4.38 -29.28
CA ALA A 262 -11.56 -3.37 -30.10
C ALA A 262 -10.60 -2.78 -31.14
N TRP A 263 -11.09 -2.54 -32.37
CA TRP A 263 -10.37 -1.80 -33.41
C TRP A 263 -11.23 -0.70 -34.02
N PRO A 264 -10.86 0.61 -33.96
CA PRO A 264 -9.70 1.13 -33.24
C PRO A 264 -9.80 0.91 -31.72
N PRO A 265 -8.66 0.85 -31.00
CA PRO A 265 -8.63 0.56 -29.56
C PRO A 265 -9.05 1.75 -28.68
N GLY A 266 -9.63 2.79 -29.28
CA GLY A 266 -10.12 3.99 -28.59
C GLY A 266 -10.39 5.15 -29.53
N GLY A 267 -10.59 6.34 -28.94
CA GLY A 267 -10.87 7.57 -29.69
C GLY A 267 -11.08 8.79 -28.81
N VAL A 268 -11.64 9.84 -29.38
CA VAL A 268 -11.89 11.10 -28.67
C VAL A 268 -13.09 10.99 -27.72
N ALA A 269 -12.95 11.53 -26.51
CA ALA A 269 -14.00 11.58 -25.51
C ALA A 269 -15.34 12.12 -26.09
N GLY A 270 -16.45 11.41 -25.87
CA GLY A 270 -17.79 11.79 -26.32
C GLY A 270 -18.04 11.66 -27.81
N SER A 271 -17.08 11.20 -28.63
CA SER A 271 -17.29 10.99 -30.06
C SER A 271 -17.99 9.66 -30.36
N GLU A 272 -18.71 9.58 -31.49
CA GLU A 272 -19.21 8.33 -32.06
C GLU A 272 -18.13 7.75 -32.98
N ILE A 273 -17.74 6.48 -32.75
CA ILE A 273 -16.80 5.74 -33.60
C ILE A 273 -17.42 4.41 -34.04
N GLU A 274 -17.01 3.91 -35.18
CA GLU A 274 -17.28 2.51 -35.57
C GLU A 274 -16.18 1.63 -35.00
N VAL A 275 -16.55 0.65 -34.16
CA VAL A 275 -15.61 -0.32 -33.55
C VAL A 275 -15.83 -1.68 -34.17
N GLU A 276 -14.75 -2.28 -34.65
CA GLU A 276 -14.68 -3.70 -35.00
C GLU A 276 -14.23 -4.50 -33.77
N TRP A 277 -15.11 -5.35 -33.28
CA TRP A 277 -14.86 -6.21 -32.16
C TRP A 277 -14.20 -7.51 -32.64
N ARG A 278 -13.05 -7.87 -32.09
CA ARG A 278 -12.24 -9.01 -32.54
C ARG A 278 -12.03 -10.03 -31.41
N GLY A 279 -11.68 -11.29 -31.81
CA GLY A 279 -11.45 -12.39 -30.86
C GLY A 279 -12.70 -13.21 -30.52
N ASP A 280 -13.89 -12.86 -31.03
CA ASP A 280 -15.08 -13.69 -30.89
C ASP A 280 -14.99 -14.91 -31.82
N PRO A 281 -15.24 -16.18 -31.33
CA PRO A 281 -15.19 -17.38 -32.16
C PRO A 281 -16.13 -17.37 -33.37
N ALA A 282 -17.19 -16.60 -33.36
CA ALA A 282 -18.09 -16.43 -34.51
C ALA A 282 -17.59 -15.39 -35.54
N GLY A 283 -16.36 -14.91 -35.36
CA GLY A 283 -15.71 -13.91 -36.19
C GLY A 283 -15.97 -12.46 -35.75
N PRO A 284 -15.21 -11.51 -36.31
CA PRO A 284 -15.31 -10.09 -35.99
C PRO A 284 -16.68 -9.52 -36.40
N PHE A 285 -17.10 -8.46 -35.70
CA PHE A 285 -18.31 -7.73 -36.00
C PHE A 285 -18.17 -6.25 -35.68
N ARG A 286 -18.96 -5.39 -36.31
CA ARG A 286 -18.86 -3.94 -36.17
C ARG A 286 -20.09 -3.35 -35.52
N THR A 287 -19.87 -2.39 -34.65
CA THR A 287 -20.93 -1.57 -34.06
C THR A 287 -20.50 -0.12 -33.91
N LYS A 288 -21.45 0.78 -33.96
CA LYS A 288 -21.23 2.17 -33.58
C LYS A 288 -21.26 2.31 -32.06
N VAL A 289 -20.29 3.03 -31.52
CA VAL A 289 -20.12 3.25 -30.09
C VAL A 289 -19.95 4.74 -29.82
N VAL A 290 -20.74 5.28 -28.93
CA VAL A 290 -20.48 6.62 -28.36
C VAL A 290 -19.51 6.44 -27.20
N LEU A 291 -18.32 6.99 -27.35
CA LEU A 291 -17.29 6.90 -26.32
C LEU A 291 -17.69 7.72 -25.08
N PRO A 292 -17.43 7.22 -23.85
CA PRO A 292 -17.69 7.99 -22.64
C PRO A 292 -17.00 9.35 -22.66
N ALA A 293 -17.69 10.38 -22.16
CA ALA A 293 -17.11 11.71 -22.00
C ALA A 293 -16.04 11.76 -20.88
N GLN A 294 -16.06 10.79 -19.98
CA GLN A 294 -15.12 10.65 -18.88
C GLN A 294 -14.51 9.24 -18.91
N ALA A 295 -13.24 9.17 -18.59
CA ALA A 295 -12.49 7.96 -18.45
C ALA A 295 -12.05 7.78 -16.98
N ASP A 296 -11.49 6.64 -16.65
CA ASP A 296 -10.77 6.45 -15.41
C ASP A 296 -9.49 7.33 -15.40
N ARG A 297 -8.75 7.27 -14.29
CA ARG A 297 -7.52 8.05 -14.13
C ARG A 297 -6.44 7.72 -15.16
N ASP A 298 -6.42 6.50 -15.66
CA ASP A 298 -5.47 6.05 -16.68
C ASP A 298 -5.95 6.37 -18.10
N GLY A 299 -7.15 6.95 -18.24
CA GLY A 299 -7.75 7.33 -19.50
C GLY A 299 -8.40 6.16 -20.22
N LEU A 300 -8.83 5.13 -19.49
CA LEU A 300 -9.56 3.99 -20.02
C LEU A 300 -11.02 4.06 -19.64
N ALA A 301 -11.89 3.49 -20.48
CA ALA A 301 -13.28 3.26 -20.17
C ALA A 301 -13.73 1.90 -20.72
N GLU A 302 -14.45 1.13 -19.92
CA GLU A 302 -15.05 -0.13 -20.37
C GLU A 302 -16.28 0.14 -21.23
N VAL A 303 -16.29 -0.43 -22.43
CA VAL A 303 -17.44 -0.45 -23.33
C VAL A 303 -17.91 -1.89 -23.54
N ARG A 304 -19.20 -2.13 -23.37
CA ARG A 304 -19.76 -3.47 -23.49
C ARG A 304 -20.17 -3.75 -24.92
N PRO A 305 -19.56 -4.75 -25.60
CA PRO A 305 -19.95 -5.15 -26.94
C PRO A 305 -21.40 -5.65 -26.99
N GLN A 306 -22.11 -5.31 -28.06
CA GLN A 306 -23.47 -5.76 -28.29
C GLN A 306 -23.58 -6.39 -29.67
N ARG A 307 -24.21 -7.56 -29.76
CA ARG A 307 -24.50 -8.26 -31.03
C ARG A 307 -25.94 -8.82 -30.96
N ASP A 308 -26.73 -8.61 -32.01
CA ASP A 308 -28.10 -9.09 -32.13
C ASP A 308 -28.99 -8.72 -30.92
N GLY A 309 -28.80 -7.53 -30.37
CA GLY A 309 -29.52 -7.03 -29.19
C GLY A 309 -29.06 -7.55 -27.85
N VAL A 310 -28.08 -8.47 -27.81
CA VAL A 310 -27.54 -9.02 -26.56
C VAL A 310 -26.21 -8.34 -26.21
N VAL A 311 -26.14 -7.79 -25.00
CA VAL A 311 -24.97 -7.09 -24.46
C VAL A 311 -24.07 -8.08 -23.73
N SER A 312 -22.75 -7.99 -23.93
CA SER A 312 -21.77 -8.78 -23.18
C SER A 312 -21.78 -8.43 -21.67
N PRO A 313 -21.68 -9.41 -20.77
CA PRO A 313 -21.50 -9.14 -19.34
C PRO A 313 -20.12 -8.54 -19.04
N VAL A 314 -19.17 -8.69 -19.98
CA VAL A 314 -17.80 -8.20 -19.89
C VAL A 314 -17.61 -6.97 -20.78
N GLY A 315 -17.04 -5.90 -20.20
CA GLY A 315 -16.62 -4.72 -20.95
C GLY A 315 -15.23 -4.90 -21.54
N VAL A 316 -15.02 -4.35 -22.74
CA VAL A 316 -13.69 -4.23 -23.35
C VAL A 316 -13.17 -2.82 -23.09
N PRO A 317 -11.96 -2.63 -22.52
CA PRO A 317 -11.39 -1.32 -22.28
C PRO A 317 -11.04 -0.62 -23.59
N LEU A 318 -11.39 0.67 -23.68
CA LEU A 318 -11.05 1.56 -24.78
C LEU A 318 -10.27 2.76 -24.23
N ARG A 319 -9.26 3.21 -24.98
CA ARG A 319 -8.51 4.44 -24.66
C ARG A 319 -9.36 5.65 -25.02
N ILE A 320 -9.59 6.52 -24.04
CA ILE A 320 -10.31 7.79 -24.19
C ILE A 320 -9.31 8.93 -24.22
N ALA A 321 -9.18 9.57 -25.36
CA ALA A 321 -8.20 10.62 -25.61
C ALA A 321 -8.84 12.01 -25.73
N ALA A 322 -8.06 13.06 -25.47
CA ALA A 322 -8.49 14.43 -25.68
C ALA A 322 -8.38 14.87 -27.15
N VAL A 323 -7.49 14.25 -27.92
CA VAL A 323 -7.25 14.52 -29.34
C VAL A 323 -7.38 13.23 -30.17
N ALA A 324 -7.72 13.39 -31.45
CA ALA A 324 -7.83 12.24 -32.35
C ALA A 324 -6.45 11.56 -32.54
N PRO A 325 -6.38 10.22 -32.46
CA PRO A 325 -5.15 9.50 -32.72
C PRO A 325 -4.82 9.51 -34.20
N VAL A 326 -3.53 9.31 -34.52
CA VAL A 326 -3.04 9.07 -35.87
C VAL A 326 -2.94 7.56 -36.06
N ALA A 327 -3.56 7.04 -37.12
CA ALA A 327 -3.37 5.63 -37.48
C ALA A 327 -2.04 5.44 -38.21
N GLU A 328 -1.40 4.31 -37.95
CA GLU A 328 -0.23 3.92 -38.76
C GLU A 328 -0.58 3.80 -40.24
N ALA A 329 0.46 3.82 -41.04
CA ALA A 329 0.37 3.58 -42.51
C ALA A 329 1.51 2.65 -42.93
N GLU A 330 1.15 1.46 -43.37
CA GLU A 330 2.09 0.46 -43.88
C GLU A 330 2.56 0.73 -45.29
N PRO A 331 3.82 0.36 -45.63
CA PRO A 331 4.82 -0.27 -44.78
C PRO A 331 5.55 0.76 -43.88
N ASN A 332 5.77 0.44 -42.60
CA ASN A 332 6.51 1.26 -41.66
C ASN A 332 7.59 0.48 -40.86
N ASN A 333 7.98 -0.71 -41.34
CA ASN A 333 8.87 -1.66 -40.66
C ASN A 333 10.35 -1.23 -40.61
N GLU A 334 10.71 -0.14 -41.27
CA GLU A 334 12.06 0.42 -41.28
C GLU A 334 12.06 1.89 -40.87
N PRO A 335 13.11 2.38 -40.19
CA PRO A 335 13.20 3.79 -39.77
C PRO A 335 13.03 4.84 -40.88
N LYS A 336 13.33 4.46 -42.15
CA LYS A 336 13.13 5.35 -43.30
C LYS A 336 11.69 5.44 -43.78
N GLN A 337 10.87 4.49 -43.37
CA GLN A 337 9.45 4.40 -43.66
C GLN A 337 8.59 4.95 -42.51
N ALA A 338 9.25 5.43 -41.41
CA ALA A 338 8.58 5.92 -40.23
C ALA A 338 7.53 6.99 -40.55
N GLY A 339 6.29 6.76 -40.12
CA GLY A 339 5.22 7.75 -40.24
C GLY A 339 5.54 9.00 -39.39
N VAL A 340 5.39 10.19 -39.96
CA VAL A 340 5.67 11.44 -39.21
C VAL A 340 4.43 11.89 -38.45
N VAL A 341 4.60 12.14 -37.14
CA VAL A 341 3.55 12.62 -36.24
C VAL A 341 4.05 13.79 -35.40
N ALA A 342 3.19 14.74 -35.10
CA ALA A 342 3.53 15.90 -34.25
C ALA A 342 3.05 15.67 -32.82
N ALA A 343 3.93 15.82 -31.84
CA ALA A 343 3.56 15.72 -30.41
C ALA A 343 2.88 17.01 -29.90
N PRO A 344 1.88 16.92 -28.95
CA PRO A 344 1.33 15.71 -28.35
C PRO A 344 0.38 14.95 -29.30
N THR A 345 0.35 13.61 -29.21
CA THR A 345 -0.49 12.77 -30.08
C THR A 345 -0.78 11.41 -29.48
N GLY A 346 -1.86 10.78 -29.92
CA GLY A 346 -2.07 9.32 -29.84
C GLY A 346 -1.72 8.68 -31.16
N ILE A 347 -1.11 7.51 -31.14
CA ILE A 347 -0.82 6.69 -32.32
C ILE A 347 -1.51 5.34 -32.13
N ILE A 348 -2.21 4.85 -33.14
CA ILE A 348 -2.80 3.49 -33.14
C ILE A 348 -2.16 2.65 -34.21
N GLY A 349 -1.82 1.43 -33.85
CA GLY A 349 -1.20 0.49 -34.77
C GLY A 349 -1.58 -0.97 -34.48
N LEU A 350 -1.17 -1.84 -35.40
CA LEU A 350 -1.47 -3.27 -35.38
C LEU A 350 -0.23 -4.05 -35.83
N MET A 351 0.34 -4.87 -34.95
CA MET A 351 1.32 -5.88 -35.37
C MET A 351 0.61 -6.91 -36.26
N ASP A 352 0.53 -6.68 -37.56
CA ASP A 352 -0.33 -7.44 -38.47
C ASP A 352 0.22 -8.83 -38.79
N ALA A 353 1.52 -9.04 -38.65
CA ALA A 353 2.22 -10.29 -38.91
C ALA A 353 3.27 -10.61 -37.83
N ALA A 354 3.77 -11.84 -37.80
CA ALA A 354 4.94 -12.20 -37.02
C ALA A 354 6.18 -11.42 -37.49
N ASP A 355 7.06 -11.03 -36.53
CA ASP A 355 8.25 -10.20 -36.72
C ASP A 355 7.97 -8.75 -37.19
N ASP A 356 6.74 -8.29 -37.09
CA ASP A 356 6.35 -6.94 -37.45
C ASP A 356 6.96 -5.90 -36.46
N VAL A 357 7.33 -4.74 -37.04
CA VAL A 357 8.00 -3.65 -36.31
C VAL A 357 7.56 -2.30 -36.84
N ASP A 358 6.91 -1.52 -36.06
CA ASP A 358 6.43 -0.19 -36.44
C ASP A 358 7.37 0.92 -36.03
N TRP A 359 7.64 1.83 -36.97
CA TRP A 359 8.45 3.01 -36.75
C TRP A 359 7.63 4.29 -36.95
N PHE A 360 7.75 5.21 -36.00
CA PHE A 360 7.15 6.56 -36.05
C PHE A 360 8.21 7.61 -35.81
N CYS A 361 8.18 8.67 -36.59
CA CYS A 361 9.01 9.87 -36.37
C CYS A 361 8.18 10.93 -35.65
N VAL A 362 8.50 11.17 -34.38
CA VAL A 362 7.79 12.15 -33.55
C VAL A 362 8.52 13.49 -33.63
N GLU A 363 7.85 14.49 -34.21
CA GLU A 363 8.31 15.87 -34.22
C GLU A 363 7.87 16.58 -32.95
N ALA A 364 8.83 17.19 -32.23
CA ALA A 364 8.59 17.86 -30.97
C ALA A 364 9.63 18.98 -30.75
N PRO A 365 9.31 20.02 -29.98
CA PRO A 365 10.25 21.11 -29.68
C PRO A 365 11.53 20.59 -29.02
N LYS A 366 12.68 20.98 -29.51
CA LYS A 366 14.01 20.66 -28.99
C LYS A 366 14.08 20.83 -27.47
N GLY A 367 14.61 19.85 -26.77
CA GLY A 367 14.81 19.86 -25.31
C GLY A 367 13.53 19.69 -24.49
N SER A 368 12.34 19.63 -25.11
CA SER A 368 11.09 19.33 -24.42
C SER A 368 11.08 17.90 -23.90
N ALA A 369 10.47 17.68 -22.74
CA ALA A 369 10.37 16.37 -22.12
C ALA A 369 9.01 15.72 -22.44
N TRP A 370 9.04 14.46 -22.85
CA TRP A 370 7.87 13.68 -23.24
C TRP A 370 7.79 12.39 -22.45
N ARG A 371 6.56 11.95 -22.17
CA ARG A 371 6.20 10.62 -21.72
C ARG A 371 5.62 9.88 -22.94
N VAL A 372 6.21 8.76 -23.28
CA VAL A 372 5.69 7.84 -24.31
C VAL A 372 5.17 6.60 -23.60
N ARG A 373 3.87 6.37 -23.66
CA ARG A 373 3.19 5.26 -22.99
C ARG A 373 2.50 4.38 -24.01
N GLY A 374 2.80 3.09 -23.97
CA GLY A 374 2.12 2.07 -24.73
C GLY A 374 0.89 1.52 -24.00
N TRP A 375 -0.08 1.06 -24.74
CA TRP A 375 -1.29 0.39 -24.29
C TRP A 375 -1.55 -0.80 -25.20
N GLY A 376 -1.50 -1.98 -24.66
CA GLY A 376 -1.73 -3.24 -25.36
C GLY A 376 -2.54 -4.20 -24.51
N ARG A 377 -1.93 -4.85 -23.53
CA ARG A 377 -2.61 -5.83 -22.67
C ARG A 377 -3.77 -5.21 -21.88
N ARG A 378 -3.65 -3.98 -21.44
CA ARG A 378 -4.75 -3.26 -20.78
C ARG A 378 -5.94 -2.98 -21.70
N LEU A 379 -5.76 -3.07 -23.01
CA LEU A 379 -6.84 -2.96 -24.00
C LEU A 379 -7.35 -4.32 -24.47
N GLY A 380 -6.93 -5.42 -23.81
CA GLY A 380 -7.31 -6.78 -24.15
C GLY A 380 -6.50 -7.41 -25.31
N SER A 381 -5.53 -6.68 -25.87
CA SER A 381 -4.62 -7.20 -26.90
C SER A 381 -3.64 -8.23 -26.30
N PRO A 382 -3.34 -9.33 -26.99
CA PRO A 382 -2.35 -10.30 -26.53
C PRO A 382 -0.90 -9.84 -26.69
N ILE A 383 -0.68 -8.63 -27.22
CA ILE A 383 0.64 -8.04 -27.45
C ILE A 383 1.44 -7.89 -26.15
N ASP A 384 2.72 -8.20 -26.21
CA ASP A 384 3.71 -7.91 -25.19
C ASP A 384 4.54 -6.71 -25.66
N LEU A 385 4.03 -5.50 -25.36
CA LEU A 385 4.41 -4.28 -26.05
C LEU A 385 5.78 -3.76 -25.62
N VAL A 386 6.72 -3.70 -26.55
CA VAL A 386 8.05 -3.10 -26.37
C VAL A 386 8.11 -1.74 -27.05
N VAL A 387 8.47 -0.69 -26.31
CA VAL A 387 8.69 0.65 -26.86
C VAL A 387 10.16 1.03 -26.73
N ASN A 388 10.81 1.34 -27.85
CA ASN A 388 12.18 1.84 -27.89
C ASN A 388 12.23 3.21 -28.55
N ILE A 389 13.01 4.12 -27.97
CA ILE A 389 13.21 5.47 -28.48
C ILE A 389 14.63 5.58 -29.06
N HIS A 390 14.72 6.10 -30.28
CA HIS A 390 15.99 6.27 -31.00
C HIS A 390 16.17 7.73 -31.45
N ARG A 391 17.44 8.11 -31.70
CA ARG A 391 17.73 9.39 -32.37
C ARG A 391 17.25 9.32 -33.80
N ASN A 392 16.75 10.44 -34.29
CA ASN A 392 16.43 10.61 -35.71
C ASN A 392 17.63 11.20 -36.46
N ASP A 393 18.75 10.48 -36.44
CA ASP A 393 19.99 10.81 -37.14
C ASP A 393 20.50 9.58 -37.95
N GLU A 394 21.65 9.71 -38.61
CA GLU A 394 22.23 8.61 -39.42
C GLU A 394 22.58 7.36 -38.59
N LYS A 395 22.96 7.54 -37.31
CA LYS A 395 23.39 6.47 -36.42
C LYS A 395 22.20 5.75 -35.75
N ARG A 396 21.09 6.44 -35.54
CA ARG A 396 19.88 5.93 -34.89
C ARG A 396 20.14 5.26 -33.54
N GLU A 397 21.03 5.83 -32.76
CA GLU A 397 21.35 5.30 -31.43
C GLU A 397 20.09 5.23 -30.55
N LYS A 398 19.92 4.11 -29.84
CA LYS A 398 18.86 3.95 -28.85
C LYS A 398 19.10 4.92 -27.69
N ILE A 399 18.10 5.75 -27.39
CA ILE A 399 18.11 6.68 -26.25
C ILE A 399 17.64 5.97 -24.98
N THR A 400 16.49 5.29 -25.07
CA THR A 400 15.85 4.57 -23.97
C THR A 400 14.88 3.52 -24.52
N GLY A 401 14.35 2.67 -23.67
CA GLY A 401 13.31 1.71 -24.05
C GLY A 401 12.84 0.93 -22.84
N ASN A 402 11.67 0.35 -22.97
CA ASN A 402 10.97 -0.38 -21.92
C ASN A 402 9.97 -1.39 -22.49
N ASP A 403 9.61 -2.38 -21.67
CA ASP A 403 8.60 -3.39 -21.96
C ASP A 403 7.51 -3.50 -20.88
N ASP A 404 7.83 -3.31 -19.58
CA ASP A 404 6.89 -3.61 -18.49
C ASP A 404 6.89 -2.61 -17.32
N THR A 405 7.43 -1.40 -17.44
CA THR A 405 7.56 -0.48 -16.27
C THR A 405 6.22 -0.04 -15.68
N ASN A 406 5.14 -0.06 -16.43
CA ASN A 406 3.82 0.38 -15.98
C ASN A 406 2.82 -0.81 -15.92
N GLY A 407 3.19 -1.86 -15.22
CA GLY A 407 2.48 -3.14 -15.24
C GLY A 407 2.72 -3.87 -16.55
N PRO A 408 1.70 -4.42 -17.24
CA PRO A 408 1.91 -5.22 -18.46
C PRO A 408 2.18 -4.37 -19.71
N ASP A 409 2.25 -3.05 -19.61
CA ASP A 409 2.45 -2.12 -20.75
C ASP A 409 3.64 -1.20 -20.52
N SER A 410 4.26 -0.74 -21.60
CA SER A 410 5.49 0.05 -21.63
C SER A 410 5.27 1.53 -21.29
N GLU A 411 6.20 2.13 -20.55
CA GLU A 411 6.27 3.59 -20.40
C GLU A 411 7.73 4.04 -20.42
N VAL A 412 8.06 5.08 -21.19
CA VAL A 412 9.38 5.69 -21.24
C VAL A 412 9.30 7.21 -21.19
N LYS A 413 10.34 7.86 -20.63
CA LYS A 413 10.52 9.31 -20.70
C LYS A 413 11.67 9.64 -21.63
N VAL A 414 11.51 10.68 -22.44
CA VAL A 414 12.51 11.15 -23.39
C VAL A 414 12.56 12.68 -23.43
N LYS A 415 13.76 13.23 -23.58
CA LYS A 415 13.92 14.63 -23.99
C LYS A 415 14.17 14.67 -25.49
N THR A 416 13.43 15.53 -26.20
CA THR A 416 13.63 15.75 -27.63
C THR A 416 15.09 16.13 -27.92
N PRO A 417 15.79 15.36 -28.77
CA PRO A 417 17.15 15.67 -29.19
C PRO A 417 17.29 17.00 -29.97
N GLU A 418 18.52 17.34 -30.29
CA GLU A 418 18.89 18.58 -31.04
C GLU A 418 18.22 18.67 -32.42
N GLU A 419 17.91 17.49 -33.02
CA GLU A 419 17.29 17.37 -34.34
C GLU A 419 15.83 17.82 -34.37
N GLY A 420 15.20 18.05 -33.21
CA GLY A 420 13.79 18.45 -33.09
C GLY A 420 12.82 17.28 -33.33
N SER A 421 13.31 16.06 -33.32
CA SER A 421 12.51 14.83 -33.48
C SER A 421 13.21 13.61 -32.85
N PHE A 422 12.45 12.56 -32.62
CA PHE A 422 12.95 11.24 -32.22
C PHE A 422 12.14 10.13 -32.88
N LEU A 423 12.72 8.96 -33.01
CA LEU A 423 12.04 7.79 -33.53
C LEU A 423 11.47 6.94 -32.39
N VAL A 424 10.23 6.52 -32.53
CA VAL A 424 9.57 5.52 -31.68
C VAL A 424 9.51 4.22 -32.45
N ARG A 425 10.09 3.15 -31.91
CA ARG A 425 10.02 1.80 -32.42
C ARG A 425 9.12 0.97 -31.52
N VAL A 426 8.13 0.31 -32.09
CA VAL A 426 7.17 -0.55 -31.40
C VAL A 426 7.27 -1.96 -31.94
N ASN A 427 7.18 -2.98 -31.10
CA ASN A 427 7.10 -4.39 -31.50
C ASN A 427 6.53 -5.26 -30.38
N ASP A 428 6.07 -6.46 -30.68
CA ASP A 428 5.79 -7.51 -29.69
C ASP A 428 7.10 -8.11 -29.17
N HIS A 429 7.23 -8.33 -27.84
CA HIS A 429 8.42 -8.92 -27.23
C HIS A 429 8.71 -10.34 -27.77
N GLN A 430 7.66 -11.11 -28.03
CA GLN A 430 7.74 -12.49 -28.54
C GLN A 430 7.66 -12.58 -30.05
N GLN A 431 7.68 -11.44 -30.77
CA GLN A 431 7.64 -11.37 -32.24
C GLN A 431 6.38 -12.02 -32.85
N ARG A 432 5.26 -11.94 -32.14
CA ARG A 432 3.95 -12.41 -32.63
C ARG A 432 3.22 -11.26 -33.31
N GLY A 433 2.19 -11.60 -34.08
CA GLY A 433 1.29 -10.64 -34.73
C GLY A 433 -0.02 -11.30 -35.13
N GLY A 434 -0.92 -10.51 -35.68
CA GLY A 434 -2.23 -10.91 -36.15
C GLY A 434 -3.32 -9.86 -35.84
N GLU A 435 -4.53 -10.09 -36.33
CA GLU A 435 -5.63 -9.12 -36.26
C GLU A 435 -6.04 -8.63 -34.84
N SER A 436 -5.63 -9.35 -33.76
CA SER A 436 -5.90 -8.99 -32.38
C SER A 436 -4.73 -8.26 -31.70
N PHE A 437 -3.59 -8.06 -32.38
CA PHE A 437 -2.40 -7.43 -31.81
C PHE A 437 -2.39 -5.90 -31.95
N GLY A 438 -3.56 -5.28 -31.81
CA GLY A 438 -3.70 -3.82 -31.81
C GLY A 438 -3.07 -3.19 -30.59
N TYR A 439 -2.56 -1.94 -30.75
CA TYR A 439 -1.99 -1.16 -29.68
C TYR A 439 -2.31 0.35 -29.81
N TRP A 440 -2.06 1.08 -28.74
CA TRP A 440 -2.12 2.55 -28.71
C TRP A 440 -0.85 3.09 -28.03
N ILE A 441 -0.26 4.14 -28.61
CA ILE A 441 0.86 4.88 -28.02
C ILE A 441 0.41 6.31 -27.74
N ASP A 442 0.51 6.76 -26.50
CA ASP A 442 0.39 8.16 -26.12
C ASP A 442 1.78 8.81 -26.13
N VAL A 443 1.93 9.94 -26.80
CA VAL A 443 3.07 10.86 -26.69
C VAL A 443 2.58 12.15 -26.06
N GLU A 444 2.82 12.31 -24.76
CA GLU A 444 2.31 13.41 -23.94
C GLU A 444 3.47 14.18 -23.30
N PRO A 445 3.31 15.49 -23.01
CA PRO A 445 4.30 16.22 -22.22
C PRO A 445 4.61 15.47 -20.90
N ALA A 446 5.89 15.31 -20.58
CA ALA A 446 6.27 14.77 -19.29
C ALA A 446 5.89 15.79 -18.20
N GLU A 447 4.84 15.49 -17.47
CA GLU A 447 4.38 16.36 -16.40
C GLU A 447 5.37 16.35 -15.23
N GLN A 448 5.76 17.55 -14.79
CA GLN A 448 6.36 17.71 -13.47
C GLN A 448 5.27 17.51 -12.44
N GLY A 449 5.46 16.52 -11.57
CA GLY A 449 4.41 16.21 -10.63
C GLY A 449 4.87 15.47 -9.39
N VAL A 450 3.94 15.33 -8.48
CA VAL A 450 4.15 14.58 -7.23
C VAL A 450 2.96 13.67 -6.97
N THR A 451 3.21 12.41 -6.82
CA THR A 451 2.23 11.45 -6.36
C THR A 451 2.48 11.12 -4.89
N VAL A 452 1.43 11.12 -4.09
CA VAL A 452 1.52 10.67 -2.70
C VAL A 452 0.70 9.40 -2.51
N SER A 453 1.16 8.52 -1.62
CA SER A 453 0.47 7.29 -1.24
C SER A 453 0.63 7.02 0.25
N VAL A 454 -0.35 6.36 0.86
CA VAL A 454 -0.26 5.89 2.25
C VAL A 454 0.36 4.50 2.25
N PRO A 455 1.50 4.27 2.92
CA PRO A 455 2.06 2.94 3.04
C PRO A 455 1.21 2.10 4.02
N PRO A 456 1.03 0.79 3.76
CA PRO A 456 0.33 -0.08 4.70
C PRO A 456 1.11 -0.24 6.00
N GLY A 457 0.40 -0.47 7.10
CA GLY A 457 1.01 -0.69 8.42
C GLY A 457 1.83 -1.97 8.50
N ARG A 458 1.48 -2.98 7.69
CA ARG A 458 2.21 -4.23 7.47
C ARG A 458 2.24 -4.55 5.98
N SER A 459 3.29 -5.21 5.51
CA SER A 459 3.37 -5.70 4.13
C SER A 459 2.19 -6.64 3.82
N ASN A 460 1.70 -6.61 2.60
CA ASN A 460 0.60 -7.44 2.11
C ASN A 460 -0.67 -7.30 2.96
N SER A 461 -0.98 -6.09 3.38
CA SER A 461 -2.19 -5.78 4.13
C SER A 461 -2.73 -4.41 3.77
N GLN A 462 -3.98 -4.16 4.11
CA GLN A 462 -4.59 -2.84 4.01
C GLN A 462 -4.59 -2.08 5.35
N GLU A 463 -3.87 -2.56 6.34
CA GLU A 463 -3.79 -1.95 7.66
C GLU A 463 -3.31 -0.50 7.56
N ARG A 464 -4.06 0.44 8.17
CA ARG A 464 -3.75 1.87 8.21
C ARG A 464 -3.74 2.60 6.87
N LEU A 465 -4.39 2.08 5.83
CA LEU A 465 -4.62 2.82 4.57
C LEU A 465 -5.75 3.86 4.68
N VAL A 466 -6.44 3.91 5.81
CA VAL A 466 -7.56 4.81 6.10
C VAL A 466 -7.27 5.65 7.33
N ALA A 467 -7.93 6.80 7.47
CA ALA A 467 -7.89 7.61 8.67
C ALA A 467 -9.13 7.35 9.55
N ALA A 468 -9.05 6.39 10.48
CA ALA A 468 -10.04 6.24 11.54
C ALA A 468 -9.68 7.21 12.68
N ILE A 469 -10.52 8.22 12.91
CA ILE A 469 -10.26 9.33 13.84
C ILE A 469 -11.19 9.22 15.04
N PRO A 470 -10.69 8.92 16.25
CA PRO A 470 -11.53 8.90 17.44
C PRO A 470 -12.03 10.29 17.80
N ARG A 471 -13.32 10.44 18.10
CA ARG A 471 -13.90 11.72 18.55
C ARG A 471 -13.12 12.33 19.70
N GLY A 472 -12.87 13.64 19.63
CA GLY A 472 -12.11 14.38 20.64
C GLY A 472 -10.64 13.99 20.70
N ASN A 473 -10.10 13.34 19.65
CA ASN A 473 -8.72 12.86 19.58
C ASN A 473 -8.14 13.02 18.16
N ARG A 474 -6.96 12.49 17.95
CA ARG A 474 -6.17 12.66 16.71
C ARG A 474 -5.63 11.34 16.25
N THR A 475 -5.47 11.18 14.91
CA THR A 475 -4.69 10.11 14.30
C THR A 475 -3.74 10.66 13.25
N ALA A 476 -2.59 10.03 13.06
CA ALA A 476 -1.62 10.43 12.05
C ALA A 476 -1.48 9.35 10.97
N LEU A 477 -1.41 9.78 9.70
CA LEU A 477 -1.01 8.96 8.57
C LEU A 477 0.28 9.49 7.95
N VAL A 478 1.14 8.57 7.56
CA VAL A 478 2.35 8.85 6.77
C VAL A 478 1.99 8.79 5.29
N PHE A 479 2.58 9.70 4.50
CA PHE A 479 2.46 9.74 3.05
C PHE A 479 3.86 9.61 2.43
N ASN A 480 4.08 8.58 1.65
CA ASN A 480 5.23 8.48 0.76
C ASN A 480 5.05 9.48 -0.39
N THR A 481 6.15 10.07 -0.85
CA THR A 481 6.15 10.99 -1.99
C THR A 481 6.98 10.44 -3.14
N ALA A 482 6.39 10.32 -4.32
CA ALA A 482 7.09 10.04 -5.56
C ALA A 482 7.11 11.34 -6.40
N ARG A 483 8.31 11.88 -6.61
CA ARG A 483 8.52 13.13 -7.33
C ARG A 483 8.99 12.86 -8.75
N SER A 484 8.42 13.56 -9.73
CA SER A 484 8.84 13.55 -11.11
C SER A 484 9.23 14.98 -11.51
N ASP A 485 10.53 15.22 -11.69
CA ASP A 485 11.10 16.53 -12.08
C ASP A 485 10.56 17.71 -11.23
N CYS A 486 10.34 17.50 -9.94
CA CYS A 486 9.80 18.46 -8.98
C CYS A 486 10.61 18.44 -7.68
N SER A 487 11.41 19.48 -7.44
CA SER A 487 12.20 19.69 -6.22
C SER A 487 11.57 20.66 -5.24
N ASP A 488 10.44 21.29 -5.59
CA ASP A 488 9.77 22.28 -4.73
C ASP A 488 9.46 21.70 -3.34
N PRO A 489 9.53 22.51 -2.27
CA PRO A 489 8.89 22.17 -1.01
C PRO A 489 7.38 22.01 -1.20
N LEU A 490 6.79 20.98 -0.60
CA LEU A 490 5.42 20.59 -0.82
C LEU A 490 4.55 20.79 0.41
N GLN A 491 3.27 21.05 0.19
CA GLN A 491 2.22 21.09 1.23
C GLN A 491 1.06 20.20 0.81
N LEU A 492 0.65 19.30 1.68
CA LEU A 492 -0.61 18.56 1.50
C LEU A 492 -1.80 19.44 1.86
N ALA A 493 -2.85 19.37 1.05
CA ALA A 493 -4.12 20.02 1.30
C ALA A 493 -5.24 18.96 1.21
N PHE A 494 -6.24 19.09 2.10
CA PHE A 494 -7.33 18.13 2.24
C PHE A 494 -8.65 18.84 2.00
N THR A 495 -9.48 18.32 1.08
CA THR A 495 -10.84 18.82 0.82
C THR A 495 -11.86 17.71 0.91
N GLY A 496 -13.06 18.03 1.42
CA GLY A 496 -14.11 17.03 1.65
C GLY A 496 -13.95 16.28 2.97
N LEU A 497 -13.23 16.84 3.96
CA LEU A 497 -13.18 16.28 5.31
C LEU A 497 -14.58 16.22 5.92
N PRO A 498 -14.94 15.17 6.67
CA PRO A 498 -16.18 15.12 7.43
C PRO A 498 -16.33 16.31 8.37
N ALA A 499 -17.56 16.71 8.66
CA ALA A 499 -17.83 17.83 9.56
C ALA A 499 -17.21 17.61 10.94
N GLY A 500 -16.53 18.62 11.48
CA GLY A 500 -15.81 18.54 12.74
C GLY A 500 -14.42 17.90 12.67
N VAL A 501 -13.92 17.57 11.47
CA VAL A 501 -12.55 17.09 11.26
C VAL A 501 -11.66 18.20 10.70
N THR A 502 -10.47 18.35 11.27
CA THR A 502 -9.38 19.19 10.76
C THR A 502 -8.15 18.36 10.43
N ALA A 503 -7.30 18.85 9.54
CA ALA A 503 -6.05 18.20 9.18
C ALA A 503 -4.87 19.16 9.25
N ILE A 504 -3.76 18.71 9.83
CA ILE A 504 -2.49 19.44 9.91
C ILE A 504 -1.42 18.60 9.23
N ALA A 505 -0.84 19.12 8.14
CA ALA A 505 0.29 18.49 7.47
C ALA A 505 1.48 19.45 7.45
N PRO A 506 2.64 19.08 8.00
CA PRO A 506 3.85 19.88 7.88
C PRO A 506 4.31 19.97 6.43
N PRO A 507 5.04 21.06 6.06
CA PRO A 507 5.73 21.13 4.78
C PRO A 507 6.69 19.95 4.58
N ALA A 508 6.74 19.41 3.37
CA ALA A 508 7.67 18.35 2.97
C ALA A 508 8.80 18.94 2.13
N ASP A 509 10.02 18.94 2.66
CA ASP A 509 11.24 19.29 1.94
C ASP A 509 11.58 18.21 0.88
N GLU A 510 12.34 18.57 -0.15
CA GLU A 510 12.78 17.63 -1.19
C GLU A 510 13.61 16.45 -0.64
N LYS A 511 14.34 16.67 0.47
CA LYS A 511 15.18 15.67 1.13
C LYS A 511 14.39 14.61 1.86
N LEU A 512 13.07 14.85 2.10
CA LEU A 512 12.22 13.91 2.80
C LEU A 512 11.62 12.88 1.84
N PRO A 513 11.70 11.59 2.15
CA PRO A 513 11.08 10.52 1.33
C PRO A 513 9.56 10.54 1.41
N GLY A 514 8.99 11.39 2.27
CA GLY A 514 7.57 11.50 2.51
C GLY A 514 7.24 12.62 3.48
N THR A 515 6.02 12.62 3.95
CA THR A 515 5.50 13.53 4.99
C THR A 515 4.43 12.80 5.80
N PHE A 516 3.77 13.51 6.71
CA PHE A 516 2.63 12.97 7.44
C PHE A 516 1.55 14.03 7.59
N ALA A 517 0.34 13.59 7.90
CA ALA A 517 -0.76 14.46 8.31
C ALA A 517 -1.37 13.94 9.60
N VAL A 518 -1.74 14.87 10.48
CA VAL A 518 -2.50 14.62 11.71
C VAL A 518 -3.92 15.07 11.45
N PHE A 519 -4.87 14.17 11.59
CA PHE A 519 -6.31 14.43 11.52
C PHE A 519 -6.87 14.49 12.95
N GLU A 520 -7.63 15.51 13.25
CA GLU A 520 -8.27 15.73 14.56
C GLU A 520 -9.77 15.83 14.39
N ALA A 521 -10.52 15.06 15.19
CA ALA A 521 -11.99 15.16 15.26
C ALA A 521 -12.42 15.90 16.53
N ALA A 522 -13.35 16.82 16.40
CA ALA A 522 -13.97 17.51 17.53
C ALA A 522 -14.68 16.51 18.46
N ALA A 523 -14.77 16.82 19.74
CA ALA A 523 -15.38 15.93 20.74
C ALA A 523 -16.88 15.71 20.51
N ASP A 524 -17.55 16.64 19.85
CA ASP A 524 -18.97 16.63 19.49
C ASP A 524 -19.23 16.26 18.02
N ALA A 525 -18.19 15.88 17.26
CA ALA A 525 -18.33 15.48 15.88
C ALA A 525 -19.23 14.23 15.76
N SER A 526 -20.13 14.22 14.79
CA SER A 526 -20.95 13.05 14.50
C SER A 526 -20.13 11.94 13.86
N LEU A 527 -20.45 10.67 14.17
CA LEU A 527 -19.86 9.53 13.49
C LEU A 527 -20.21 9.61 11.99
N ALA A 528 -19.21 9.58 11.13
CA ALA A 528 -19.38 9.75 9.70
C ALA A 528 -18.22 9.12 8.92
N THR A 529 -18.47 8.84 7.65
CA THR A 529 -17.46 8.44 6.66
C THR A 529 -17.37 9.46 5.54
N GLY A 530 -16.23 9.53 4.87
CA GLY A 530 -16.06 10.39 3.72
C GLY A 530 -14.83 10.05 2.88
N LEU A 531 -14.90 10.38 1.59
CA LEU A 531 -13.76 10.36 0.68
C LEU A 531 -13.16 11.76 0.59
N VAL A 532 -11.92 11.88 0.98
CA VAL A 532 -11.17 13.14 1.06
C VAL A 532 -10.21 13.24 -0.13
N THR A 533 -10.28 14.34 -0.85
CA THR A 533 -9.29 14.65 -1.88
C THR A 533 -8.01 15.16 -1.21
N VAL A 534 -6.88 14.54 -1.55
CA VAL A 534 -5.55 14.94 -1.09
C VAL A 534 -4.82 15.59 -2.26
N ALA A 535 -4.66 16.89 -2.22
CA ALA A 535 -3.89 17.66 -3.20
C ALA A 535 -2.48 17.92 -2.67
N VAL A 536 -1.52 17.92 -3.59
CA VAL A 536 -0.12 18.31 -3.32
C VAL A 536 0.14 19.64 -4.02
N ASN A 537 0.52 20.66 -3.26
CA ASN A 537 0.82 21.99 -3.78
C ASN A 537 2.28 22.35 -3.50
N SER A 538 2.92 23.10 -4.40
CA SER A 538 4.22 23.72 -4.11
C SER A 538 4.06 24.83 -3.06
N ILE A 539 5.08 25.05 -2.26
CA ILE A 539 5.16 26.21 -1.39
C ILE A 539 5.99 27.25 -2.11
N ALA A 540 5.45 28.46 -2.33
CA ALA A 540 6.21 29.55 -2.93
C ALA A 540 7.48 29.79 -2.08
N SER A 541 8.66 29.72 -2.71
CA SER A 541 9.92 30.09 -2.07
C SER A 541 9.83 31.55 -1.68
N LYS A 542 10.26 31.89 -0.46
CA LYS A 542 10.35 33.28 0.00
C LYS A 542 11.36 33.99 -0.90
N THR A 543 10.90 34.94 -1.68
CA THR A 543 11.79 35.96 -2.27
C THR A 543 12.36 36.75 -1.09
N GLU A 544 13.69 36.81 -0.94
CA GLU A 544 14.34 37.65 0.06
C GLU A 544 13.84 39.09 -0.12
N GLY A 545 13.21 39.65 0.92
CA GLY A 545 12.83 41.07 0.96
C GLY A 545 11.34 41.36 1.19
N SER A 546 10.44 40.41 1.36
CA SER A 546 9.04 40.67 1.69
C SER A 546 8.77 40.50 3.20
N GLU A 547 8.16 41.52 3.82
CA GLU A 547 7.68 41.51 5.19
C GLU A 547 6.74 40.29 5.46
N PRO A 548 6.64 39.79 6.70
CA PRO A 548 5.81 38.66 7.01
C PRO A 548 4.33 39.03 6.87
N ALA A 549 3.73 38.69 5.71
CA ALA A 549 2.29 38.67 5.56
C ALA A 549 1.70 37.56 6.44
N SER A 550 0.52 37.83 7.01
CA SER A 550 -0.30 36.95 7.85
C SER A 550 -0.19 35.44 7.60
N PRO A 551 -0.46 34.60 8.63
CA PRO A 551 -0.15 33.16 8.60
C PRO A 551 -0.99 32.29 7.62
N VAL A 552 -1.80 32.87 6.75
CA VAL A 552 -2.44 32.15 5.65
C VAL A 552 -1.40 32.03 4.54
N LYS A 553 -0.59 30.96 4.59
CA LYS A 553 0.28 30.58 3.47
C LYS A 553 -0.58 30.42 2.23
N GLN A 554 -0.34 31.25 1.20
CA GLN A 554 -0.90 31.01 -0.12
C GLN A 554 -0.40 29.62 -0.58
N LEU A 555 -1.34 28.67 -0.70
CA LEU A 555 -1.07 27.40 -1.36
C LEU A 555 -0.59 27.73 -2.78
N GLY A 556 0.59 27.25 -3.14
CA GLY A 556 1.19 27.45 -4.45
C GLY A 556 0.49 26.66 -5.56
N THR A 557 1.16 26.50 -6.68
CA THR A 557 0.66 25.78 -7.84
C THR A 557 0.40 24.31 -7.49
N PRO A 558 -0.75 23.70 -7.89
CA PRO A 558 -0.98 22.28 -7.78
C PRO A 558 0.13 21.47 -8.49
N ARG A 559 0.66 20.45 -7.81
CA ARG A 559 1.71 19.57 -8.32
C ARG A 559 1.28 18.11 -8.42
N GLY A 560 0.10 17.76 -7.92
CA GLY A 560 -0.42 16.40 -7.97
C GLY A 560 -1.33 16.06 -6.82
N GLY A 561 -1.41 14.78 -6.49
CA GLY A 561 -2.33 14.28 -5.46
C GLY A 561 -2.11 12.82 -5.06
N LEU A 562 -3.07 12.27 -4.35
CA LEU A 562 -3.06 10.88 -3.90
C LEU A 562 -3.21 9.93 -5.10
N ARG A 563 -2.39 8.90 -5.11
CA ARG A 563 -2.58 7.68 -5.90
C ARG A 563 -2.37 6.49 -4.97
N GLN A 564 -3.44 6.00 -4.41
CA GLN A 564 -3.41 4.86 -3.51
C GLN A 564 -3.68 3.58 -4.29
N VAL A 565 -2.67 2.73 -4.41
CA VAL A 565 -2.85 1.35 -4.85
C VAL A 565 -3.17 0.51 -3.62
N THR A 566 -4.31 -0.17 -3.65
CA THR A 566 -4.76 -1.06 -2.59
C THR A 566 -4.80 -2.47 -3.14
N GLU A 567 -4.07 -3.36 -2.53
CA GLU A 567 -4.04 -4.78 -2.88
C GLU A 567 -5.28 -5.47 -2.30
N LEU A 568 -6.03 -6.19 -3.15
CA LEU A 568 -7.29 -6.83 -2.79
C LEU A 568 -7.16 -8.35 -2.68
N VAL A 569 -6.43 -8.97 -3.62
CA VAL A 569 -6.21 -10.41 -3.65
C VAL A 569 -4.73 -10.72 -3.74
N PHE A 570 -4.27 -11.57 -2.84
CA PHE A 570 -2.92 -12.10 -2.80
C PHE A 570 -2.92 -13.57 -3.20
N GLY A 571 -2.00 -13.95 -4.05
CA GLY A 571 -1.79 -15.33 -4.47
C GLY A 571 -0.48 -15.94 -3.93
N PRO A 572 0.03 -16.99 -4.55
CA PRO A 572 1.28 -17.65 -4.15
C PRO A 572 2.44 -16.67 -4.01
N ASN A 573 3.30 -16.90 -3.00
CA ASN A 573 4.45 -16.04 -2.66
C ASN A 573 4.08 -14.59 -2.31
N ASN A 574 2.84 -14.34 -1.87
CA ASN A 574 2.30 -13.00 -1.59
C ASN A 574 2.33 -12.07 -2.82
N ALA A 575 2.26 -12.63 -4.02
CA ALA A 575 2.10 -11.83 -5.23
C ALA A 575 0.69 -11.19 -5.25
N SER A 576 0.62 -9.93 -5.64
CA SER A 576 -0.65 -9.22 -5.78
C SER A 576 -1.26 -9.52 -7.14
N TYR A 577 -2.45 -10.09 -7.14
CA TYR A 577 -3.20 -10.46 -8.36
C TYR A 577 -4.27 -9.43 -8.71
N ARG A 578 -4.90 -8.83 -7.70
CA ARG A 578 -5.93 -7.80 -7.91
C ARG A 578 -5.64 -6.59 -7.05
N THR A 579 -5.72 -5.43 -7.68
CA THR A 579 -5.51 -4.13 -7.03
C THR A 579 -6.64 -3.17 -7.37
N SER A 580 -6.90 -2.25 -6.45
CA SER A 580 -7.78 -1.11 -6.68
C SER A 580 -6.99 0.18 -6.54
N VAL A 581 -7.17 1.11 -7.46
CA VAL A 581 -6.51 2.42 -7.42
C VAL A 581 -7.51 3.50 -7.04
N SER A 582 -7.20 4.29 -6.01
CA SER A 582 -8.00 5.42 -5.56
C SER A 582 -7.17 6.71 -5.57
N ASP A 583 -7.81 7.81 -5.92
CA ASP A 583 -7.29 9.17 -5.80
C ASP A 583 -7.82 9.91 -4.56
N ARG A 584 -8.61 9.22 -3.73
CA ARG A 584 -9.22 9.73 -2.52
C ARG A 584 -8.85 8.89 -1.32
N LEU A 585 -8.66 9.57 -0.18
CA LEU A 585 -8.41 8.97 1.11
C LEU A 585 -9.75 8.70 1.82
N ALA A 586 -9.96 7.46 2.25
CA ALA A 586 -11.10 7.12 3.10
C ALA A 586 -10.83 7.62 4.53
N VAL A 587 -11.78 8.35 5.10
CA VAL A 587 -11.73 8.94 6.44
C VAL A 587 -13.00 8.57 7.18
N ALA A 588 -12.87 8.17 8.46
CA ALA A 588 -14.01 7.89 9.33
C ALA A 588 -13.82 8.56 10.69
N ILE A 589 -14.92 9.12 11.25
CA ILE A 589 -15.00 9.50 12.66
C ILE A 589 -15.57 8.29 13.41
N VAL A 590 -14.85 7.84 14.44
CA VAL A 590 -15.20 6.68 15.25
C VAL A 590 -15.39 7.07 16.72
N GLU A 591 -15.88 6.15 17.56
CA GLU A 591 -16.08 6.41 18.98
C GLU A 591 -14.78 6.80 19.70
N PRO A 592 -14.86 7.57 20.79
CA PRO A 592 -13.69 7.98 21.56
C PRO A 592 -12.89 6.78 22.08
N VAL A 593 -11.58 6.84 21.98
CA VAL A 593 -10.70 5.92 22.70
C VAL A 593 -10.39 6.44 24.11
N GLN A 594 -10.04 5.55 24.99
CA GLN A 594 -9.90 5.84 26.43
C GLN A 594 -8.52 6.41 26.82
N PHE A 595 -7.75 6.91 25.87
CA PHE A 595 -6.46 7.55 26.14
C PHE A 595 -6.11 8.56 25.05
N LYS A 596 -5.23 9.51 25.41
CA LYS A 596 -4.62 10.49 24.51
C LYS A 596 -3.12 10.52 24.75
N ILE A 597 -2.36 10.99 23.79
CA ILE A 597 -0.93 11.23 23.97
C ILE A 597 -0.57 12.67 23.59
N ASN A 598 0.38 13.24 24.33
CA ASN A 598 1.00 14.51 24.03
C ASN A 598 2.51 14.35 24.09
N VAL A 599 3.23 15.10 23.27
CA VAL A 599 4.69 15.11 23.23
C VAL A 599 5.13 16.53 23.53
N ASP A 600 6.04 16.69 24.48
CA ASP A 600 6.62 17.99 24.80
C ASP A 600 7.67 18.37 23.75
N ALA A 601 7.63 19.62 23.28
CA ALA A 601 8.65 20.13 22.37
C ALA A 601 10.03 20.10 23.05
N PRO A 602 11.06 19.50 22.43
CA PRO A 602 12.40 19.48 23.02
C PRO A 602 12.99 20.87 23.19
N LEU A 603 13.58 21.14 24.36
CA LEU A 603 14.25 22.40 24.64
C LEU A 603 15.71 22.47 24.15
N ILE A 604 16.27 21.32 23.79
CA ILE A 604 17.64 21.15 23.34
C ILE A 604 17.68 20.54 21.93
N PRO A 605 18.74 20.80 21.16
CA PRO A 605 18.90 20.15 19.85
C PRO A 605 19.29 18.67 19.99
N LEU A 606 18.87 17.86 19.05
CA LEU A 606 19.47 16.55 18.76
C LEU A 606 20.72 16.79 17.90
N VAL A 607 21.90 16.57 18.45
CA VAL A 607 23.14 16.77 17.68
C VAL A 607 23.53 15.52 16.92
N ARG A 608 24.26 15.66 15.81
CA ARG A 608 24.83 14.51 15.09
C ARG A 608 25.61 13.60 16.02
N ARG A 609 25.51 12.27 15.80
CA ARG A 609 26.04 11.22 16.69
C ARG A 609 25.49 11.28 18.11
N GLY A 610 24.41 12.01 18.32
CA GLY A 610 23.77 12.19 19.61
C GLY A 610 22.50 11.38 19.79
N SER A 611 22.00 11.44 20.99
CA SER A 611 20.69 10.90 21.38
C SER A 611 19.94 11.89 22.25
N MET A 612 18.62 11.84 22.18
CA MET A 612 17.73 12.56 23.06
C MET A 612 16.51 11.71 23.38
N GLU A 613 15.80 12.09 24.40
CA GLU A 613 14.54 11.47 24.81
C GLU A 613 13.41 12.46 24.60
N LEU A 614 12.39 12.03 23.83
CA LEU A 614 11.15 12.77 23.69
C LEU A 614 10.25 12.41 24.86
N ARG A 615 9.80 13.40 25.58
CA ARG A 615 8.89 13.24 26.70
C ARG A 615 7.47 13.04 26.17
N VAL A 616 6.91 11.84 26.38
CA VAL A 616 5.56 11.48 25.95
C VAL A 616 4.68 11.36 27.20
N ARG A 617 3.61 12.15 27.24
CA ARG A 617 2.59 12.08 28.29
C ARG A 617 1.37 11.33 27.76
N ILE A 618 0.82 10.44 28.58
CA ILE A 618 -0.35 9.61 28.29
C ILE A 618 -1.46 10.02 29.25
N GLU A 619 -2.50 10.61 28.71
CA GLU A 619 -3.73 10.90 29.44
C GLU A 619 -4.65 9.67 29.31
N ARG A 620 -5.00 9.06 30.43
CA ARG A 620 -5.86 7.87 30.49
C ARG A 620 -7.22 8.27 31.07
N ALA A 621 -8.30 7.83 30.39
CA ALA A 621 -9.65 7.97 30.95
C ALA A 621 -9.79 7.13 32.23
N GLU A 622 -10.71 7.53 33.10
CA GLU A 622 -11.01 6.79 34.30
C GLU A 622 -11.38 5.32 34.00
N GLY A 623 -10.73 4.41 34.71
CA GLY A 623 -10.93 2.96 34.52
C GLY A 623 -10.14 2.31 33.37
N PHE A 624 -9.47 3.05 32.52
CA PHE A 624 -8.64 2.46 31.47
C PHE A 624 -7.30 1.92 32.01
N LYS A 625 -7.17 0.60 32.03
CA LYS A 625 -5.98 -0.15 32.47
C LYS A 625 -5.24 -0.86 31.35
N GLY A 626 -5.52 -0.51 30.10
CA GLY A 626 -4.86 -1.12 28.92
C GLY A 626 -3.39 -0.69 28.80
N LYS A 627 -2.53 -1.61 28.32
CA LYS A 627 -1.18 -1.23 27.85
C LYS A 627 -1.31 -0.35 26.64
N VAL A 628 -0.35 0.56 26.45
CA VAL A 628 -0.28 1.44 25.28
C VAL A 628 1.05 1.19 24.57
N ARG A 629 1.01 0.94 23.27
CA ARG A 629 2.21 0.85 22.43
C ARG A 629 2.42 2.16 21.71
N LEU A 630 3.58 2.78 21.94
CA LEU A 630 4.03 3.96 21.23
C LEU A 630 4.82 3.58 19.99
N GLY A 631 4.75 4.42 18.94
CA GLY A 631 5.51 4.28 17.72
C GLY A 631 6.01 5.62 17.18
N PHE A 632 7.07 5.59 16.37
CA PHE A 632 7.66 6.75 15.70
C PHE A 632 7.58 6.54 14.19
N PRO A 633 6.41 6.82 13.56
CA PRO A 633 6.09 6.35 12.21
C PRO A 633 6.86 7.09 11.10
N PHE A 634 7.27 8.33 11.36
CA PHE A 634 7.95 9.17 10.37
C PHE A 634 9.32 9.61 10.90
N LYS A 635 10.37 9.33 10.15
CA LYS A 635 11.76 9.60 10.53
C LYS A 635 12.42 10.51 9.50
N PRO A 636 12.85 11.71 9.90
CA PRO A 636 13.71 12.54 9.05
C PRO A 636 15.03 11.82 8.70
N PRO A 637 15.72 12.21 7.60
CA PRO A 637 16.97 11.57 7.18
C PRO A 637 18.03 11.57 8.26
N GLY A 638 18.59 10.40 8.56
CA GLY A 638 19.61 10.20 9.59
C GLY A 638 19.08 10.19 11.02
N ILE A 639 17.77 10.22 11.22
CA ILE A 639 17.15 10.06 12.55
C ILE A 639 16.74 8.61 12.76
N GLY A 640 17.26 8.02 13.84
CA GLY A 640 16.90 6.70 14.34
C GLY A 640 15.94 6.78 15.54
N ALA A 641 15.10 5.77 15.68
CA ALA A 641 14.25 5.58 16.84
C ALA A 641 14.03 4.08 17.06
N VAL A 642 13.76 3.67 18.29
CA VAL A 642 13.30 2.31 18.55
C VAL A 642 11.99 2.05 17.80
N PRO A 643 11.71 0.84 17.29
CA PRO A 643 10.51 0.57 16.52
C PRO A 643 9.22 0.83 17.31
N SER A 644 9.19 0.49 18.59
CA SER A 644 8.06 0.75 19.49
C SER A 644 8.48 0.68 20.96
N VAL A 645 7.67 1.30 21.82
CA VAL A 645 7.80 1.25 23.27
C VAL A 645 6.45 0.85 23.87
N ASP A 646 6.41 -0.24 24.63
CA ASP A 646 5.22 -0.68 25.35
C ASP A 646 5.19 0.00 26.71
N VAL A 647 4.07 0.66 27.02
CA VAL A 647 3.85 1.43 28.25
C VAL A 647 2.85 0.68 29.13
N ALA A 648 3.23 0.38 30.37
CA ALA A 648 2.36 -0.28 31.34
C ALA A 648 1.15 0.57 31.74
N GLU A 649 0.17 -0.06 32.39
CA GLU A 649 -1.11 0.55 32.72
C GLU A 649 -1.04 1.71 33.73
N ASP A 650 -0.03 1.73 34.56
CA ASP A 650 0.20 2.71 35.65
C ASP A 650 1.19 3.82 35.25
N ILE A 651 1.71 3.81 34.04
CA ILE A 651 2.66 4.81 33.54
C ILE A 651 1.90 5.88 32.76
N PHE A 652 2.07 7.15 33.17
CA PHE A 652 1.46 8.32 32.55
C PHE A 652 2.44 9.20 31.78
N GLU A 653 3.73 8.94 31.96
CA GLU A 653 4.80 9.66 31.27
C GLU A 653 5.97 8.72 30.99
N ILE A 654 6.55 8.82 29.82
CA ILE A 654 7.69 8.00 29.41
C ILE A 654 8.62 8.77 28.48
N SER A 655 9.89 8.43 28.54
CA SER A 655 10.93 8.88 27.61
C SER A 655 10.97 7.99 26.38
N TYR A 656 10.79 8.57 25.18
CA TYR A 656 10.92 7.87 23.90
C TYR A 656 12.28 8.19 23.28
N PRO A 657 13.23 7.22 23.20
CA PRO A 657 14.58 7.49 22.75
C PRO A 657 14.68 7.65 21.24
N ILE A 658 15.31 8.71 20.79
CA ILE A 658 15.70 8.95 19.40
C ILE A 658 17.18 9.29 19.30
N ASN A 659 17.78 9.06 18.15
CA ASN A 659 19.20 9.32 17.91
C ASN A 659 19.42 9.91 16.50
N ALA A 660 20.55 10.58 16.32
CA ALA A 660 21.01 11.09 15.02
C ALA A 660 22.32 10.41 14.60
N THR A 661 22.39 10.01 13.34
CA THR A 661 23.62 9.51 12.70
C THR A 661 24.63 10.64 12.48
N ALA A 662 25.82 10.29 12.03
CA ALA A 662 26.86 11.28 11.74
C ALA A 662 26.54 12.21 10.58
N ASP A 663 25.71 11.76 9.66
CA ASP A 663 25.27 12.42 8.43
C ASP A 663 23.82 12.91 8.48
N ALA A 664 23.19 12.89 9.67
CA ALA A 664 21.84 13.38 9.85
C ALA A 664 21.67 14.79 9.27
N ALA A 665 20.58 15.02 8.57
CA ALA A 665 20.31 16.31 7.93
C ALA A 665 20.08 17.40 8.98
N LEU A 666 20.88 18.48 8.91
CA LEU A 666 20.74 19.63 9.80
C LEU A 666 19.46 20.41 9.51
N GLY A 667 18.89 21.04 10.53
CA GLY A 667 17.72 21.89 10.42
C GLY A 667 16.61 21.52 11.42
N GLU A 668 15.42 22.06 11.17
CA GLU A 668 14.23 21.79 11.97
C GLU A 668 13.33 20.81 11.24
N TRP A 669 12.95 19.73 11.92
CA TRP A 669 12.20 18.63 11.35
C TRP A 669 10.93 18.34 12.14
N PRO A 670 9.75 18.35 11.50
CA PRO A 670 8.52 17.94 12.15
C PRO A 670 8.53 16.42 12.38
N VAL A 671 8.12 16.00 13.57
CA VAL A 671 7.95 14.59 13.93
C VAL A 671 6.63 14.38 14.66
N VAL A 672 6.15 13.15 14.69
CA VAL A 672 4.92 12.74 15.33
C VAL A 672 5.12 11.41 16.03
N VAL A 673 4.53 11.25 17.21
CA VAL A 673 4.45 9.96 17.91
C VAL A 673 3.02 9.43 17.76
N THR A 674 2.89 8.15 17.46
CA THR A 674 1.60 7.44 17.43
C THR A 674 1.48 6.51 18.61
N ALA A 675 0.24 6.18 18.98
CA ALA A 675 -0.03 5.22 20.04
C ALA A 675 -1.25 4.38 19.71
N ALA A 676 -1.25 3.13 20.17
CA ALA A 676 -2.41 2.24 20.12
C ALA A 676 -2.57 1.48 21.43
N ALA A 677 -3.79 1.17 21.80
CA ALA A 677 -4.04 0.23 22.90
C ALA A 677 -3.57 -1.17 22.47
N LYS A 678 -2.88 -1.86 23.38
CA LYS A 678 -2.31 -3.19 23.13
C LYS A 678 -2.96 -4.23 24.03
N GLU A 679 -3.60 -5.22 23.42
CA GLU A 679 -4.09 -6.42 24.08
C GLU A 679 -3.45 -7.64 23.42
N LYS A 680 -2.55 -8.33 24.12
CA LYS A 680 -1.68 -9.39 23.57
C LYS A 680 -0.90 -8.87 22.34
N ASP A 681 -1.17 -9.37 21.16
CA ASP A 681 -0.55 -8.95 19.89
C ASP A 681 -1.43 -8.01 19.06
N LEU A 682 -2.65 -7.72 19.54
CA LEU A 682 -3.60 -6.86 18.87
C LEU A 682 -3.35 -5.39 19.23
N LEU A 683 -3.36 -4.52 18.23
CA LEU A 683 -3.30 -3.07 18.38
C LEU A 683 -4.61 -2.46 17.90
N SER A 684 -5.14 -1.50 18.66
CA SER A 684 -6.41 -0.85 18.34
C SER A 684 -6.49 0.58 18.84
N GLY A 685 -7.41 1.35 18.30
CA GLY A 685 -7.65 2.73 18.74
C GLY A 685 -6.44 3.62 18.52
N TRP A 686 -5.94 3.67 17.28
CA TRP A 686 -4.77 4.46 16.90
C TRP A 686 -4.99 5.96 17.12
N VAL A 687 -4.09 6.57 17.89
CA VAL A 687 -4.04 8.01 18.15
C VAL A 687 -2.65 8.57 17.86
N SER A 688 -2.52 9.90 17.81
CA SER A 688 -1.23 10.57 17.64
C SER A 688 -1.09 11.80 18.53
N SER A 689 0.16 12.25 18.69
CA SER A 689 0.47 13.59 19.16
C SER A 689 0.14 14.64 18.10
N LEU A 690 0.16 15.91 18.44
CA LEU A 690 0.41 16.98 17.45
C LEU A 690 1.83 16.88 16.91
N PRO A 691 2.10 17.46 15.73
CA PRO A 691 3.47 17.59 15.25
C PRO A 691 4.32 18.39 16.24
N VAL A 692 5.52 17.90 16.55
CA VAL A 692 6.53 18.64 17.31
C VAL A 692 7.77 18.84 16.45
N MET A 693 8.47 19.98 16.64
CA MET A 693 9.70 20.26 15.90
C MET A 693 10.90 19.75 16.69
N ILE A 694 11.76 18.98 16.05
CA ILE A 694 13.10 18.65 16.54
C ILE A 694 14.13 19.42 15.74
N ARG A 695 15.09 20.02 16.43
CA ARG A 695 16.22 20.69 15.81
C ARG A 695 17.41 19.73 15.74
N VAL A 696 17.91 19.45 14.54
CA VAL A 696 19.16 18.68 14.34
C VAL A 696 20.29 19.66 14.13
N ALA A 697 21.37 19.55 14.90
CA ALA A 697 22.51 20.46 14.91
C ALA A 697 23.86 19.73 14.86
N GLU A 698 24.94 20.44 14.59
CA GLU A 698 26.27 19.92 14.73
C GLU A 698 26.60 19.65 16.22
N PRO A 699 27.54 18.73 16.53
CA PRO A 699 28.01 18.50 17.87
C PRO A 699 28.61 19.80 18.49
N LEU A 700 28.31 20.03 19.76
CA LEU A 700 28.86 21.18 20.48
C LEU A 700 30.36 21.01 20.81
N VAL A 701 30.78 19.75 20.95
CA VAL A 701 32.14 19.36 21.27
C VAL A 701 32.55 18.19 20.41
N GLU A 702 33.72 18.22 19.85
CA GLU A 702 34.34 17.09 19.15
C GLU A 702 35.63 16.68 19.88
N LEU A 703 35.85 15.36 20.00
CA LEU A 703 37.00 14.75 20.65
C LEU A 703 37.65 13.79 19.65
N THR A 704 38.94 13.93 19.48
CA THR A 704 39.78 12.99 18.74
C THR A 704 40.66 12.23 19.73
N ALA A 705 40.28 10.98 20.01
CA ALA A 705 41.00 10.12 20.94
C ALA A 705 42.19 9.44 20.27
N GLU A 706 43.37 9.53 20.88
CA GLU A 706 44.58 8.86 20.44
C GLU A 706 44.57 7.36 20.84
N LYS A 707 45.33 6.55 20.10
CA LYS A 707 45.50 5.12 20.40
C LYS A 707 46.38 4.96 21.65
N ALA A 708 46.03 4.00 22.48
CA ALA A 708 46.82 3.74 23.69
C ALA A 708 47.30 2.27 23.75
N VAL A 709 48.48 2.07 24.37
CA VAL A 709 49.05 0.77 24.62
C VAL A 709 49.52 0.71 26.08
N THR A 710 49.28 -0.41 26.74
CA THR A 710 49.73 -0.67 28.12
C THR A 710 49.94 -2.15 28.35
N GLU A 711 50.49 -2.50 29.51
CA GLU A 711 50.61 -3.89 29.99
C GLU A 711 49.57 -4.21 31.08
N LEU A 712 49.27 -5.49 31.27
CA LEU A 712 48.42 -5.96 32.36
C LEU A 712 48.93 -5.45 33.73
N GLY A 713 48.05 -4.91 34.53
CA GLY A 713 48.32 -4.33 35.83
C GLY A 713 48.96 -2.93 35.81
N GLN A 714 49.03 -2.30 34.64
CA GLN A 714 49.54 -0.94 34.46
C GLN A 714 48.43 0.02 34.08
N GLU A 715 48.63 1.32 34.28
CA GLU A 715 47.72 2.38 33.81
C GLU A 715 48.01 2.71 32.35
N ALA A 716 46.95 2.84 31.52
CA ALA A 716 47.02 3.43 30.22
C ALA A 716 46.58 4.90 30.28
N LYS A 717 47.08 5.73 29.38
CA LYS A 717 46.60 7.12 29.19
C LYS A 717 46.00 7.25 27.80
N ILE A 718 44.70 7.55 27.74
CA ILE A 718 44.01 7.88 26.47
C ILE A 718 43.91 9.40 26.42
N VAL A 719 44.66 9.99 25.47
CA VAL A 719 44.65 11.44 25.22
C VAL A 719 43.59 11.78 24.20
N CYS A 720 42.73 12.75 24.51
CA CYS A 720 41.68 13.25 23.64
C CYS A 720 41.88 14.73 23.35
N LYS A 721 42.14 15.09 22.09
CA LYS A 721 42.18 16.49 21.64
C LYS A 721 40.77 17.01 21.50
N VAL A 722 40.54 18.24 22.01
CA VAL A 722 39.20 18.83 22.08
C VAL A 722 39.04 19.94 21.03
N THR A 723 38.05 19.84 20.18
CA THR A 723 37.54 20.92 19.31
C THR A 723 36.10 21.31 19.70
N LYS A 724 35.76 22.56 19.54
CA LYS A 724 34.45 23.09 19.91
C LYS A 724 33.80 23.79 18.72
N PRO A 725 33.08 23.08 17.85
CA PRO A 725 32.36 23.67 16.75
C PRO A 725 31.29 24.67 17.21
N GLY A 726 30.70 24.42 18.39
CA GLY A 726 29.70 25.28 19.01
C GLY A 726 30.15 25.83 20.37
N SER A 727 29.51 26.91 20.83
CA SER A 727 29.68 27.43 22.20
C SER A 727 28.73 26.74 23.17
N PHE A 728 29.18 26.51 24.38
CA PHE A 728 28.34 26.04 25.48
C PHE A 728 28.75 26.73 26.80
N GLU A 729 27.83 26.78 27.74
CA GLU A 729 28.05 27.31 29.08
C GLU A 729 28.12 26.17 30.12
N GLY A 730 28.82 26.41 31.21
CA GLY A 730 28.96 25.43 32.27
C GLY A 730 30.08 24.38 32.03
N VAL A 731 29.98 23.25 32.69
CA VAL A 731 30.99 22.17 32.63
C VAL A 731 30.34 20.95 32.00
N ALA A 732 30.81 20.53 30.82
CA ALA A 732 30.43 19.29 30.20
C ALA A 732 31.10 18.08 30.89
N LYS A 733 30.50 16.92 30.82
CA LYS A 733 31.02 15.64 31.37
C LYS A 733 31.39 14.74 30.23
N VAL A 734 32.56 14.11 30.32
CA VAL A 734 33.06 13.20 29.31
C VAL A 734 33.40 11.85 29.94
N LYS A 735 32.85 10.77 29.39
CA LYS A 735 33.07 9.39 29.84
C LYS A 735 33.59 8.51 28.71
N LEU A 736 34.59 7.68 29.00
CA LEU A 736 35.00 6.61 28.09
C LEU A 736 34.02 5.44 28.15
N MET A 737 33.55 5.03 27.00
CA MET A 737 32.63 3.91 26.81
C MET A 737 33.32 2.79 26.04
N GLY A 738 32.81 1.56 26.14
CA GLY A 738 33.38 0.41 25.42
C GLY A 738 34.68 -0.13 25.96
N LEU A 739 35.10 0.26 27.17
CA LEU A 739 36.27 -0.26 27.86
C LEU A 739 36.12 -1.78 28.09
N PRO A 740 37.19 -2.58 27.92
CA PRO A 740 37.13 -4.02 28.17
C PRO A 740 36.88 -4.33 29.64
N ALA A 741 36.43 -5.56 29.92
CA ALA A 741 36.18 -6.01 31.28
C ALA A 741 37.44 -5.88 32.15
N LYS A 742 37.27 -5.48 33.41
CA LYS A 742 38.38 -5.24 34.38
C LYS A 742 39.30 -4.09 34.00
N THR A 743 38.75 -3.12 33.21
CA THR A 743 39.41 -1.82 33.00
C THR A 743 38.46 -0.71 33.37
N GLU A 744 38.92 0.36 33.98
CA GLU A 744 38.10 1.47 34.44
C GLU A 744 38.77 2.82 34.12
N ALA A 745 37.96 3.82 33.83
CA ALA A 745 38.39 5.20 33.69
C ALA A 745 37.37 6.13 34.38
N PRO A 746 37.83 7.22 35.01
CA PRO A 746 36.95 8.22 35.63
C PRO A 746 36.20 9.01 34.57
N GLU A 747 35.06 9.58 34.92
CA GLU A 747 34.39 10.65 34.18
C GLU A 747 35.19 11.94 34.38
N LEU A 748 35.45 12.68 33.30
CA LEU A 748 36.24 13.91 33.35
C LEU A 748 35.33 15.13 33.04
N ASP A 749 35.73 16.25 33.67
CA ASP A 749 35.14 17.56 33.45
C ASP A 749 35.75 18.25 32.22
N LEU A 750 34.93 18.84 31.39
CA LEU A 750 35.33 19.62 30.21
C LEU A 750 34.75 21.03 30.30
N SER A 751 35.60 22.00 30.52
CA SER A 751 35.23 23.40 30.53
C SER A 751 35.27 24.02 29.13
N PRO A 752 34.66 25.19 28.90
CA PRO A 752 34.75 25.91 27.61
C PRO A 752 36.20 26.24 27.17
N THR A 753 37.18 26.23 28.11
CA THR A 753 38.60 26.52 27.82
C THR A 753 39.48 25.28 27.68
N THR A 754 38.98 24.08 28.00
CA THR A 754 39.73 22.82 27.91
C THR A 754 40.08 22.49 26.47
N THR A 755 41.32 22.23 26.14
CA THR A 755 41.83 21.88 24.81
C THR A 755 42.23 20.42 24.69
N GLU A 756 42.44 19.72 25.82
CA GLU A 756 42.85 18.33 25.89
C GLU A 756 42.31 17.66 27.16
N LEU A 757 41.91 16.40 27.05
CA LEU A 757 41.56 15.53 28.15
C LEU A 757 42.46 14.30 28.17
N VAL A 758 42.96 13.92 29.36
CA VAL A 758 43.78 12.72 29.53
C VAL A 758 43.04 11.78 30.46
N PHE A 759 42.54 10.66 29.92
CA PHE A 759 41.90 9.62 30.71
C PHE A 759 42.89 8.64 31.27
N PRO A 760 43.05 8.56 32.59
CA PRO A 760 43.81 7.45 33.20
C PRO A 760 42.89 6.21 33.15
N VAL A 761 43.38 5.15 32.49
CA VAL A 761 42.64 3.89 32.37
C VAL A 761 43.36 2.85 33.21
N THR A 762 42.78 2.45 34.33
CA THR A 762 43.32 1.39 35.18
C THR A 762 43.06 0.03 34.53
N VAL A 763 44.07 -0.79 34.40
CA VAL A 763 43.98 -2.14 33.84
C VAL A 763 44.35 -3.17 34.90
N ALA A 764 43.46 -4.08 35.23
CA ALA A 764 43.72 -5.12 36.22
C ALA A 764 44.74 -6.15 35.69
N THR A 765 45.46 -6.83 36.58
CA THR A 765 46.45 -7.87 36.23
C THR A 765 45.82 -9.08 35.53
N ASP A 766 44.54 -9.30 35.68
CA ASP A 766 43.71 -10.34 35.04
C ASP A 766 42.72 -9.82 34.02
N ALA A 767 42.96 -8.61 33.50
CA ALA A 767 42.20 -8.10 32.35
C ALA A 767 42.53 -8.91 31.08
N LEU A 768 41.65 -8.83 30.08
CA LEU A 768 41.84 -9.55 28.82
C LEU A 768 42.94 -8.88 27.97
N PRO A 769 44.07 -9.56 27.69
CA PRO A 769 45.09 -8.99 26.82
C PRO A 769 44.63 -9.03 25.35
N GLY A 770 45.09 -8.08 24.55
CA GLY A 770 44.71 -7.96 23.14
C GLY A 770 44.43 -6.53 22.72
N ARG A 771 43.94 -6.39 21.47
CA ARG A 771 43.50 -5.11 20.92
C ARG A 771 41.99 -4.98 21.10
N HIS A 772 41.59 -3.99 21.87
CA HIS A 772 40.17 -3.68 22.14
C HIS A 772 39.77 -2.45 21.33
N GLU A 773 38.90 -2.69 20.36
CA GLU A 773 38.36 -1.66 19.49
C GLU A 773 37.02 -1.13 20.06
N ASN A 774 36.46 -0.09 19.45
CA ASN A 774 35.18 0.51 19.84
C ASN A 774 35.19 1.21 21.22
N ILE A 775 36.34 1.71 21.69
CA ILE A 775 36.40 2.62 22.82
C ILE A 775 36.13 4.02 22.32
N PHE A 776 35.09 4.69 22.83
CA PHE A 776 34.70 6.00 22.38
C PHE A 776 34.34 6.93 23.55
N CYS A 777 34.36 8.23 23.32
CA CYS A 777 33.92 9.22 24.29
C CYS A 777 32.44 9.52 24.15
N GLN A 778 31.69 9.41 25.23
CA GLN A 778 30.34 9.99 25.34
C GLN A 778 30.48 11.36 26.04
N VAL A 779 29.97 12.41 25.40
CA VAL A 779 29.96 13.78 25.89
C VAL A 779 28.58 14.18 26.30
N ARG A 780 28.42 14.79 27.49
CA ARG A 780 27.18 15.36 28.00
C ARG A 780 27.40 16.84 28.24
N VAL A 781 26.74 17.70 27.45
CA VAL A 781 26.87 19.16 27.55
C VAL A 781 25.63 19.73 28.23
N PRO A 782 25.74 20.50 29.31
CA PRO A 782 24.59 21.08 29.98
C PRO A 782 23.95 22.16 29.09
N MET A 783 22.61 22.09 28.93
CA MET A 783 21.83 23.07 28.15
C MET A 783 20.38 23.08 28.64
N ALA A 784 19.81 24.26 28.89
CA ALA A 784 18.40 24.43 29.28
C ALA A 784 17.93 23.51 30.45
N GLY A 785 18.81 23.29 31.44
CA GLY A 785 18.50 22.45 32.61
C GLY A 785 18.54 20.94 32.38
N THR A 786 19.02 20.50 31.21
CA THR A 786 19.19 19.08 30.84
C THR A 786 20.56 18.90 30.12
N TRP A 787 20.75 17.75 29.43
CA TRP A 787 22.00 17.39 28.79
C TRP A 787 21.84 17.12 27.30
N VAL A 788 22.65 17.78 26.47
CA VAL A 788 22.89 17.37 25.08
C VAL A 788 23.89 16.23 25.10
N VAL A 789 23.50 15.05 24.65
CA VAL A 789 24.32 13.82 24.71
C VAL A 789 24.74 13.43 23.30
N HIS A 790 26.05 13.19 23.10
CA HIS A 790 26.56 12.68 21.83
C HIS A 790 27.83 11.84 22.03
N SER A 791 28.14 11.03 21.02
CA SER A 791 29.29 10.11 21.05
C SER A 791 30.31 10.44 19.97
N MET A 792 31.60 10.31 20.28
CA MET A 792 32.66 10.59 19.34
C MET A 792 33.13 9.31 18.65
N PRO A 793 33.82 9.40 17.49
CA PRO A 793 34.45 8.27 16.85
C PRO A 793 35.34 7.49 17.78
N GLY A 794 35.35 6.18 17.64
CA GLY A 794 36.11 5.28 18.50
C GLY A 794 37.63 5.30 18.30
N THR A 795 38.34 4.87 19.32
CA THR A 795 39.76 4.55 19.31
C THR A 795 40.00 3.10 19.78
N HIS A 796 41.21 2.68 19.95
CA HIS A 796 41.54 1.37 20.53
C HIS A 796 42.57 1.44 21.64
N LEU A 797 42.46 0.51 22.59
CA LEU A 797 43.42 0.21 23.65
C LEU A 797 43.99 -1.16 23.38
N ARG A 798 45.34 -1.24 23.32
CA ARG A 798 46.06 -2.48 23.27
C ARG A 798 46.63 -2.80 24.64
N ILE A 799 46.30 -3.99 25.16
CA ILE A 799 46.81 -4.51 26.45
C ILE A 799 47.76 -5.65 26.17
N ASP A 800 49.02 -5.49 26.47
CA ASP A 800 50.06 -6.52 26.29
C ASP A 800 50.28 -7.32 27.58
N LYS A 801 50.73 -8.55 27.46
CA LYS A 801 51.25 -9.32 28.60
C LYS A 801 52.60 -8.76 29.02
N PRO A 802 52.90 -8.66 30.33
CA PRO A 802 54.19 -8.22 30.78
C PRO A 802 55.32 -9.11 30.19
N LEU A 803 56.37 -8.49 29.73
CA LEU A 803 57.54 -9.23 29.29
C LEU A 803 58.14 -10.05 30.47
N PRO A 804 58.55 -11.29 30.24
CA PRO A 804 59.28 -12.06 31.29
C PRO A 804 60.43 -11.27 31.80
N LYS A 805 60.48 -11.06 33.12
CA LYS A 805 61.69 -10.46 33.75
C LYS A 805 62.93 -11.23 33.31
N PRO A 806 64.05 -10.60 32.86
CA PRO A 806 65.24 -11.29 32.55
C PRO A 806 65.70 -12.04 33.81
N LYS A 807 66.00 -13.35 33.68
CA LYS A 807 66.58 -14.12 34.75
C LYS A 807 67.87 -13.41 35.20
N PRO A 808 68.11 -13.23 36.54
CA PRO A 808 69.38 -12.67 37.00
C PRO A 808 70.48 -13.55 36.49
N ASP A 809 71.43 -12.93 35.78
CA ASP A 809 72.68 -13.59 35.34
C ASP A 809 73.36 -14.21 36.53
N ASN A 810 73.49 -15.53 36.55
CA ASN A 810 74.39 -16.28 37.47
C ASN A 810 75.84 -16.00 37.07
N ALA A 811 76.29 -14.75 37.32
CA ALA A 811 77.71 -14.44 37.23
C ALA A 811 78.40 -14.74 38.55
N ALA A 812 78.53 -16.00 38.97
CA ALA A 812 79.42 -16.47 40.06
C ALA A 812 79.68 -17.98 39.94
N ALA A 813 80.36 -18.43 38.90
CA ALA A 813 81.03 -19.74 38.90
C ALA A 813 82.02 -19.84 37.73
N ALA A 814 83.01 -19.01 37.74
CA ALA A 814 84.26 -19.27 36.93
C ALA A 814 85.50 -18.56 37.54
N ALA A 815 85.88 -18.99 38.74
CA ALA A 815 87.15 -18.69 39.27
C ALA A 815 87.75 -19.98 39.85
N GLY A 816 88.56 -20.67 39.08
CA GLY A 816 89.40 -21.77 39.65
C GLY A 816 89.68 -22.94 38.69
N VAL A 817 90.52 -22.73 37.69
CA VAL A 817 91.38 -23.82 37.21
C VAL A 817 92.77 -23.21 36.95
N LYS A 818 93.70 -23.72 37.72
CA LYS A 818 95.15 -23.48 37.68
C LYS A 818 95.75 -23.91 36.33
N LYS A 819 96.80 -23.18 35.94
CA LYS A 819 97.91 -23.62 35.03
C LYS A 819 98.60 -24.83 35.58
N GLU A 820 98.89 -25.76 34.68
CA GLU A 820 100.14 -26.56 34.57
C GLU A 820 100.02 -27.29 33.21
N GLY A 821 100.87 -27.05 32.22
CA GLY A 821 102.33 -27.41 32.07
C GLY A 821 102.44 -28.35 30.92
N SER A 822 102.81 -27.95 29.83
CA SER A 822 103.89 -28.26 28.88
C SER A 822 103.62 -28.04 27.44
#